data_de4c6638a04a897ad55116e8abf7462f
#
_entry.id   de4c6638a04a897ad55116e8abf7462f
#
_cell.length_a   1.000
_cell.length_b   1.000
_cell.length_c   1.000
_cell.angle_alpha   90.00
_cell.angle_beta   90.00
_cell.angle_gamma   90.00
#
_symmetry.space_group_name_H-M   'P 1'
#
loop_
_entity.id
_entity.type
_entity.pdbx_description
1 polymer ?
#
loop_
_entity_poly.entity_id
_entity_poly.type
_entity_poly.pdbx_seq_one_letter_code
_entity_poly.pdbx_strand_id
1 'polypeptide(L)'
;MTPLPRRIALALLATAVTHSFAFAQPPAVTADMVQNGTDIAAKWQAPTADYDYIRREVELPMRDGVKLHTVILIPKGAQGLPMLLERTPYNAGEFSKAAVPRLRNAVSNANREWVDDQYIIVHQDIRGKYGSQGKYVMTRPPVGKLNPTKTDDTTDAWDTIDWLVKNVKESNQRVGMIGSSYDGWTVANALLGPHPALKVAAPQSPMIDGWMGDDWFHYGAFRQVNLDYFTGQTSKTGKGDPVPRAGMDDYQNFLDVGSAGDWAKRNGFEQLPFWNRLSSHPSYDAFWQGQALDRDVVARASKVPTMWLQGLWDQEDMYGAVMTWEKLKAKGLDNNHLVMGPWAHSQVNGKAETLGPLKFKGDTAADFRKDVLIPFFNTYLKDRVPATPLPAALIYNTVENRWDSFAKWPGTSTLTPLYLQAANGLAFAPAAAGEDSYVSDPAKPVPYIAPPIQFSDRSRWVKWLLEDQRFVSTRTDVLSYQTPVLTQAVTVQGAPFADIFAKTTGTDMDVIVKIVDVYPPTVPEQPEMGGYQFPVSQDIFRGRYRESFENPTAIPAGVVQQYKFRLPTMNWVFKPGHRIMVQIQSSQFPLYDRNPQTFVPNIFFAKPTDYQKATVAIMHGPEGASSVQLPVVAASTAMGAGK
;
A
#
# COMPACT_ATOMS: atom_id res chain seq x y z
N MET A 1 4.30 65.99 -76.63
CA MET A 1 4.89 67.13 -75.93
C MET A 1 4.39 67.06 -74.51
N THR A 2 5.13 66.47 -73.61
CA THR A 2 4.87 66.49 -72.17
C THR A 2 6.17 66.10 -71.47
N PRO A 3 6.68 66.85 -70.48
CA PRO A 3 7.94 66.62 -69.88
C PRO A 3 7.80 65.65 -68.67
N LEU A 4 8.83 64.81 -68.51
CA LEU A 4 9.05 63.94 -67.34
C LEU A 4 9.32 64.72 -66.07
N PRO A 5 8.91 64.22 -64.89
CA PRO A 5 9.37 64.75 -63.60
C PRO A 5 10.66 64.09 -63.11
N ARG A 6 11.47 64.93 -62.47
CA ARG A 6 12.74 64.66 -61.83
C ARG A 6 12.59 63.67 -60.67
N ARG A 7 13.45 62.64 -60.62
CA ARG A 7 13.68 61.76 -59.48
C ARG A 7 14.58 62.50 -58.46
N ILE A 8 14.09 62.60 -57.23
CA ILE A 8 14.86 62.97 -56.06
C ILE A 8 15.44 61.68 -55.48
N ALA A 9 16.75 61.54 -55.42
CA ALA A 9 17.42 60.45 -54.75
C ALA A 9 17.63 60.80 -53.26
N LEU A 10 16.99 60.09 -52.38
CA LEU A 10 17.23 60.17 -50.94
C LEU A 10 18.35 59.16 -50.60
N ALA A 11 19.49 59.68 -50.19
CA ALA A 11 20.61 58.86 -49.69
C ALA A 11 20.35 58.53 -48.23
N LEU A 12 20.06 57.28 -47.92
CA LEU A 12 20.04 56.72 -46.55
C LEU A 12 21.47 56.36 -46.17
N LEU A 13 22.05 57.10 -45.23
CA LEU A 13 23.28 56.69 -44.53
C LEU A 13 22.89 55.62 -43.53
N ALA A 14 23.21 54.34 -43.81
CA ALA A 14 23.15 53.26 -42.85
C ALA A 14 24.47 53.24 -42.04
N THR A 15 24.46 53.71 -40.81
CA THR A 15 25.55 53.51 -39.87
C THR A 15 25.47 52.07 -39.32
N ALA A 16 26.29 51.19 -39.86
CA ALA A 16 26.50 49.84 -39.32
C ALA A 16 27.31 49.92 -38.04
N VAL A 17 26.67 49.74 -36.90
CA VAL A 17 27.37 49.52 -35.62
C VAL A 17 27.78 48.05 -35.58
N THR A 18 29.02 47.78 -35.96
CA THR A 18 29.64 46.43 -35.78
C THR A 18 29.98 46.26 -34.30
N HIS A 19 29.13 45.53 -33.56
CA HIS A 19 29.53 45.01 -32.26
C HIS A 19 30.50 43.86 -32.47
N SER A 20 31.80 44.15 -32.33
CA SER A 20 32.83 43.14 -32.25
C SER A 20 32.70 42.43 -30.91
N PHE A 21 32.11 41.27 -30.91
CA PHE A 21 32.22 40.32 -29.76
C PHE A 21 33.68 39.86 -29.74
N ALA A 22 34.50 40.44 -28.90
CA ALA A 22 35.79 39.91 -28.56
C ALA A 22 35.56 38.57 -27.78
N PHE A 23 35.63 37.45 -28.47
CA PHE A 23 35.75 36.18 -27.80
C PHE A 23 37.10 36.20 -27.06
N ALA A 24 37.07 36.19 -25.73
CA ALA A 24 38.27 35.99 -24.95
C ALA A 24 38.90 34.66 -25.40
N GLN A 25 40.18 34.70 -25.80
CA GLN A 25 40.89 33.45 -26.14
C GLN A 25 40.83 32.52 -24.92
N PRO A 26 40.53 31.22 -25.11
CA PRO A 26 40.55 30.28 -24.01
C PRO A 26 41.95 30.29 -23.37
N PRO A 27 42.04 30.18 -22.04
CA PRO A 27 43.31 30.15 -21.33
C PRO A 27 44.17 29.01 -21.86
N ALA A 28 45.48 29.29 -22.09
CA ALA A 28 46.42 28.29 -22.57
C ALA A 28 46.55 27.14 -21.53
N VAL A 29 46.46 25.90 -21.98
CA VAL A 29 46.70 24.74 -21.11
C VAL A 29 48.20 24.70 -20.76
N THR A 30 48.55 24.81 -19.50
CA THR A 30 49.90 24.74 -18.98
C THR A 30 50.20 23.39 -18.36
N ALA A 31 51.47 22.98 -18.32
CA ALA A 31 51.89 21.75 -17.65
C ALA A 31 51.48 21.74 -16.16
N ASP A 32 51.46 22.88 -15.51
CA ASP A 32 51.02 23.03 -14.11
C ASP A 32 49.53 22.70 -13.92
N MET A 33 48.67 23.07 -14.85
CA MET A 33 47.26 22.70 -14.83
C MET A 33 47.05 21.18 -14.85
N VAL A 34 47.89 20.45 -15.56
CA VAL A 34 47.82 18.99 -15.66
C VAL A 34 48.47 18.30 -14.45
N GLN A 35 49.57 18.85 -13.91
CA GLN A 35 50.31 18.26 -12.79
C GLN A 35 49.73 18.59 -11.41
N ASN A 36 49.27 19.81 -11.22
CA ASN A 36 48.87 20.33 -9.89
C ASN A 36 47.43 20.85 -9.84
N GLY A 37 46.75 20.91 -10.99
CA GLY A 37 45.36 21.36 -11.07
C GLY A 37 44.35 20.23 -10.93
N THR A 38 43.09 20.62 -10.83
CA THR A 38 41.91 19.73 -10.89
C THR A 38 40.82 20.43 -11.70
N ASP A 39 40.14 19.64 -12.56
CA ASP A 39 38.96 20.11 -13.29
C ASP A 39 37.70 20.10 -12.42
N ILE A 40 37.82 19.60 -11.20
CA ILE A 40 36.71 19.59 -10.22
C ILE A 40 36.68 20.93 -9.50
N ALA A 41 35.60 21.70 -9.68
CA ALA A 41 35.40 22.94 -8.95
C ALA A 41 35.25 22.69 -7.44
N ALA A 42 35.93 23.48 -6.62
CA ALA A 42 35.78 23.38 -5.15
C ALA A 42 34.32 23.57 -4.71
N LYS A 43 33.58 24.40 -5.45
CA LYS A 43 32.12 24.57 -5.28
C LYS A 43 31.54 24.95 -6.64
N TRP A 44 30.73 24.05 -7.21
CA TRP A 44 29.98 24.33 -8.42
C TRP A 44 28.49 24.41 -8.10
N GLN A 45 27.82 25.40 -8.64
CA GLN A 45 26.36 25.55 -8.53
C GLN A 45 25.79 25.88 -9.89
N ALA A 46 24.83 25.08 -10.33
CA ALA A 46 24.09 25.38 -11.55
C ALA A 46 23.31 26.73 -11.40
N PRO A 47 23.27 27.58 -12.43
CA PRO A 47 22.47 28.79 -12.38
C PRO A 47 20.97 28.43 -12.30
N THR A 48 20.22 29.12 -11.45
CA THR A 48 18.78 28.91 -11.23
C THR A 48 17.94 30.09 -11.65
N ALA A 49 18.49 31.04 -12.43
CA ALA A 49 17.78 32.23 -12.86
C ALA A 49 16.50 31.92 -13.63
N ASP A 50 16.54 30.90 -14.49
CA ASP A 50 15.44 30.46 -15.36
C ASP A 50 14.45 29.50 -14.70
N TYR A 51 14.67 29.15 -13.42
CA TYR A 51 13.76 28.25 -12.71
C TYR A 51 12.46 28.99 -12.39
N ASP A 52 11.32 28.30 -12.54
CA ASP A 52 9.98 28.80 -12.18
C ASP A 52 9.63 28.53 -10.71
N TYR A 53 10.59 28.05 -9.91
CA TYR A 53 10.42 27.76 -8.49
C TYR A 53 11.70 28.06 -7.69
N ILE A 54 11.53 28.10 -6.37
CA ILE A 54 12.59 28.18 -5.37
C ILE A 54 12.64 26.83 -4.65
N ARG A 55 13.82 26.22 -4.59
CA ARG A 55 14.09 25.03 -3.78
C ARG A 55 14.86 25.45 -2.54
N ARG A 56 14.23 25.27 -1.37
CA ARG A 56 14.84 25.51 -0.06
C ARG A 56 15.10 24.18 0.61
N GLU A 57 16.34 23.95 1.04
CA GLU A 57 16.71 22.87 1.95
C GLU A 57 16.99 23.48 3.32
N VAL A 58 16.33 22.97 4.34
CA VAL A 58 16.39 23.50 5.69
C VAL A 58 16.43 22.39 6.74
N GLU A 59 17.15 22.67 7.82
CA GLU A 59 17.24 21.80 8.99
C GLU A 59 16.27 22.30 10.05
N LEU A 60 15.08 21.71 10.13
CA LEU A 60 14.02 22.14 11.06
C LEU A 60 14.31 21.65 12.47
N PRO A 61 14.44 22.55 13.46
CA PRO A 61 14.63 22.13 14.85
C PRO A 61 13.33 21.59 15.45
N MET A 62 13.38 20.40 16.02
CA MET A 62 12.30 19.82 16.81
C MET A 62 12.41 20.28 18.27
N ARG A 63 11.38 20.08 19.09
CA ARG A 63 11.31 20.49 20.51
C ARG A 63 12.42 19.94 21.38
N ASP A 64 13.06 18.87 20.98
CA ASP A 64 14.21 18.25 21.68
C ASP A 64 15.57 18.66 21.10
N GLY A 65 15.59 19.61 20.15
CA GLY A 65 16.78 20.14 19.50
C GLY A 65 17.32 19.30 18.34
N VAL A 66 16.75 18.12 18.06
CA VAL A 66 17.05 17.34 16.87
C VAL A 66 16.59 18.11 15.63
N LYS A 67 17.39 18.07 14.57
CA LYS A 67 17.07 18.78 13.31
C LYS A 67 16.64 17.78 12.24
N LEU A 68 15.52 18.08 11.58
CA LEU A 68 14.98 17.26 10.49
C LEU A 68 15.19 17.96 9.14
N HIS A 69 15.84 17.23 8.23
CA HIS A 69 16.09 17.70 6.86
C HIS A 69 14.78 17.82 6.09
N THR A 70 14.55 18.99 5.52
CA THR A 70 13.29 19.32 4.84
C THR A 70 13.57 20.06 3.53
N VAL A 71 12.92 19.62 2.47
CA VAL A 71 12.96 20.24 1.13
C VAL A 71 11.62 20.91 0.87
N ILE A 72 11.67 22.22 0.56
CA ILE A 72 10.49 23.04 0.29
C ILE A 72 10.58 23.58 -1.14
N LEU A 73 9.58 23.24 -1.97
CA LEU A 73 9.49 23.66 -3.36
C LEU A 73 8.40 24.71 -3.49
N ILE A 74 8.80 25.94 -3.83
CA ILE A 74 7.92 27.11 -3.82
C ILE A 74 7.84 27.68 -5.23
N PRO A 75 6.66 27.74 -5.89
CA PRO A 75 6.51 28.42 -7.18
C PRO A 75 7.02 29.88 -7.09
N LYS A 76 7.79 30.37 -8.08
CA LYS A 76 8.25 31.75 -8.10
C LYS A 76 7.08 32.73 -8.12
N GLY A 77 7.16 33.78 -7.28
CA GLY A 77 6.08 34.75 -7.14
C GLY A 77 4.89 34.28 -6.32
N ALA A 78 4.99 33.09 -5.68
CA ALA A 78 3.93 32.56 -4.82
C ALA A 78 3.56 33.52 -3.68
N GLN A 79 2.27 33.70 -3.46
CA GLN A 79 1.70 34.44 -2.33
C GLN A 79 0.41 33.75 -1.90
N GLY A 80 0.31 33.44 -0.61
CA GLY A 80 -0.90 32.85 -0.03
C GLY A 80 -1.24 31.45 -0.54
N LEU A 81 -0.24 30.64 -0.92
CA LEU A 81 -0.46 29.25 -1.38
C LEU A 81 -0.52 28.27 -0.21
N PRO A 82 -1.33 27.22 -0.29
CA PRO A 82 -1.33 26.16 0.72
C PRO A 82 -0.08 25.29 0.61
N MET A 83 0.28 24.63 1.72
CA MET A 83 1.38 23.70 1.79
C MET A 83 0.87 22.25 1.79
N LEU A 84 1.50 21.40 0.99
CA LEU A 84 1.33 19.94 1.02
C LEU A 84 2.56 19.31 1.64
N LEU A 85 2.40 18.65 2.79
CA LEU A 85 3.47 18.04 3.56
C LEU A 85 3.43 16.51 3.41
N GLU A 86 4.58 15.93 3.07
CA GLU A 86 4.86 14.52 3.09
C GLU A 86 6.12 14.25 3.94
N ARG A 87 6.04 13.34 4.92
CA ARG A 87 7.15 12.93 5.78
C ARG A 87 7.52 11.50 5.46
N THR A 88 8.82 11.23 5.22
CA THR A 88 9.24 10.01 4.54
C THR A 88 10.52 9.38 5.11
N PRO A 89 10.63 8.03 5.18
CA PRO A 89 11.90 7.33 5.37
C PRO A 89 12.66 7.08 4.05
N TYR A 90 12.23 7.66 2.90
CA TYR A 90 12.70 7.28 1.56
C TYR A 90 13.53 8.35 0.85
N ASN A 91 14.13 9.30 1.57
CA ASN A 91 14.96 10.39 1.07
C ASN A 91 14.15 11.56 0.45
N ALA A 92 13.78 12.51 1.29
CA ALA A 92 13.08 13.73 0.87
C ALA A 92 13.81 14.50 -0.25
N GLY A 93 15.13 14.46 -0.29
CA GLY A 93 15.94 15.10 -1.31
C GLY A 93 15.76 14.53 -2.71
N GLU A 94 15.44 13.23 -2.82
CA GLU A 94 15.21 12.56 -4.11
C GLU A 94 13.80 12.73 -4.67
N PHE A 95 12.84 13.17 -3.86
CA PHE A 95 11.47 13.47 -4.32
C PHE A 95 11.40 14.70 -5.21
N SER A 96 12.50 15.47 -5.31
CA SER A 96 12.66 16.58 -6.23
C SER A 96 14.00 16.52 -6.98
N LYS A 97 13.94 16.70 -8.29
CA LYS A 97 15.14 16.75 -9.14
C LYS A 97 15.73 18.17 -9.08
N ALA A 98 16.86 18.33 -8.42
CA ALA A 98 17.47 19.64 -8.16
C ALA A 98 17.87 20.44 -9.40
N ALA A 99 18.20 19.79 -10.51
CA ALA A 99 18.73 20.42 -11.72
C ALA A 99 17.70 20.51 -12.87
N VAL A 100 16.42 20.74 -12.56
CA VAL A 100 15.34 20.84 -13.56
C VAL A 100 14.64 22.19 -13.42
N PRO A 101 14.64 23.04 -14.48
CA PRO A 101 14.14 24.41 -14.39
C PRO A 101 12.62 24.57 -14.18
N ARG A 102 11.82 23.54 -14.47
CA ARG A 102 10.37 23.57 -14.32
C ARG A 102 9.93 22.74 -13.14
N LEU A 103 9.24 23.33 -12.17
CA LEU A 103 8.76 22.69 -10.95
C LEU A 103 7.96 21.42 -11.25
N ARG A 104 7.05 21.49 -12.22
CA ARG A 104 6.25 20.33 -12.66
C ARG A 104 7.08 19.12 -13.10
N ASN A 105 8.28 19.36 -13.64
CA ASN A 105 9.22 18.32 -14.08
C ASN A 105 10.22 17.92 -12.99
N ALA A 106 10.37 18.76 -11.96
CA ALA A 106 11.24 18.52 -10.82
C ALA A 106 10.61 17.55 -9.82
N VAL A 107 9.29 17.51 -9.71
CA VAL A 107 8.55 16.65 -8.78
C VAL A 107 8.22 15.27 -9.37
N SER A 108 7.84 14.33 -8.50
CA SER A 108 7.30 13.02 -8.88
C SER A 108 5.96 13.14 -9.63
N ASN A 109 5.53 12.07 -10.30
CA ASN A 109 4.23 12.05 -10.98
C ASN A 109 3.08 12.37 -10.01
N ALA A 110 3.14 11.86 -8.78
CA ALA A 110 2.14 12.10 -7.74
C ALA A 110 1.92 13.58 -7.40
N ASN A 111 2.96 14.40 -7.60
CA ASN A 111 2.94 15.81 -7.19
C ASN A 111 2.69 16.79 -8.34
N ARG A 112 2.57 16.29 -9.58
CA ARG A 112 2.39 17.19 -10.76
C ARG A 112 1.08 17.95 -10.73
N GLU A 113 -0.02 17.26 -10.42
CA GLU A 113 -1.34 17.87 -10.35
C GLU A 113 -1.43 18.88 -9.20
N TRP A 114 -0.72 18.66 -8.09
CA TRP A 114 -0.62 19.62 -6.98
C TRP A 114 0.15 20.88 -7.39
N VAL A 115 1.22 20.72 -8.16
CA VAL A 115 1.97 21.87 -8.72
C VAL A 115 1.09 22.65 -9.70
N ASP A 116 0.38 21.95 -10.60
CA ASP A 116 -0.55 22.58 -11.55
C ASP A 116 -1.66 23.36 -10.83
N ASP A 117 -2.11 22.88 -9.65
CA ASP A 117 -3.09 23.55 -8.81
C ASP A 117 -2.46 24.49 -7.76
N GLN A 118 -1.20 24.91 -7.96
CA GLN A 118 -0.53 25.95 -7.17
C GLN A 118 -0.44 25.59 -5.66
N TYR A 119 0.28 24.51 -5.34
CA TYR A 119 0.67 24.14 -3.98
C TYR A 119 2.17 24.38 -3.76
N ILE A 120 2.55 24.71 -2.53
CA ILE A 120 3.93 24.58 -2.04
C ILE A 120 4.10 23.13 -1.61
N ILE A 121 5.11 22.44 -2.16
CA ILE A 121 5.38 21.04 -1.87
C ILE A 121 6.48 20.94 -0.82
N VAL A 122 6.24 20.17 0.23
CA VAL A 122 7.17 19.99 1.35
C VAL A 122 7.43 18.52 1.58
N HIS A 123 8.69 18.09 1.45
CA HIS A 123 9.13 16.75 1.78
C HIS A 123 10.11 16.80 2.96
N GLN A 124 9.94 15.93 3.94
CA GLN A 124 10.78 15.87 5.12
C GLN A 124 11.26 14.46 5.39
N ASP A 125 12.57 14.28 5.54
CA ASP A 125 13.12 13.03 6.08
C ASP A 125 12.68 12.86 7.54
N ILE A 126 12.13 11.69 7.88
CA ILE A 126 11.79 11.39 9.27
C ILE A 126 13.06 11.25 10.13
N ARG A 127 12.88 11.35 11.43
CA ARG A 127 13.96 11.28 12.44
C ARG A 127 14.89 10.08 12.24
N GLY A 128 16.19 10.36 12.10
CA GLY A 128 17.27 9.37 11.96
C GLY A 128 17.37 8.69 10.60
N LYS A 129 16.66 9.23 9.58
CA LYS A 129 16.80 8.77 8.19
C LYS A 129 17.41 9.86 7.32
N TYR A 130 18.25 9.45 6.36
CA TYR A 130 18.91 10.27 5.35
C TYR A 130 19.56 11.55 5.93
N GLY A 131 19.03 12.73 5.60
CA GLY A 131 19.55 14.00 6.05
C GLY A 131 19.15 14.39 7.47
N SER A 132 18.15 13.72 8.05
CA SER A 132 17.64 14.03 9.38
C SER A 132 18.50 13.47 10.50
N GLN A 133 18.69 14.27 11.54
CA GLN A 133 19.36 13.87 12.77
C GLN A 133 18.48 12.97 13.66
N GLY A 134 19.05 12.48 14.75
CA GLY A 134 18.37 11.67 15.75
C GLY A 134 18.54 10.17 15.54
N LYS A 135 17.71 9.38 16.22
CA LYS A 135 17.75 7.92 16.17
C LYS A 135 16.52 7.39 15.45
N TYR A 136 16.73 6.61 14.41
CA TYR A 136 15.65 5.92 13.72
C TYR A 136 15.15 4.74 14.57
N VAL A 137 13.85 4.68 14.75
CA VAL A 137 13.12 3.53 15.27
C VAL A 137 12.01 3.25 14.27
N MET A 138 12.09 2.09 13.61
CA MET A 138 11.09 1.69 12.62
C MET A 138 9.71 1.60 13.26
N THR A 139 8.72 2.26 12.65
CA THR A 139 7.35 2.37 13.20
C THR A 139 7.34 2.72 14.68
N ARG A 140 8.02 3.83 15.02
CA ARG A 140 8.16 4.29 16.40
C ARG A 140 6.80 4.37 17.10
N PRO A 141 6.61 3.67 18.22
CA PRO A 141 5.38 3.79 18.98
C PRO A 141 5.10 5.24 19.42
N PRO A 142 3.83 5.66 19.47
CA PRO A 142 3.46 6.94 20.06
C PRO A 142 3.98 7.08 21.51
N VAL A 143 4.19 8.32 21.95
CA VAL A 143 4.59 8.60 23.33
C VAL A 143 3.62 7.93 24.30
N GLY A 144 4.14 7.07 25.15
CA GLY A 144 3.39 6.24 26.06
C GLY A 144 4.24 5.16 26.71
N LYS A 145 3.61 4.04 27.05
CA LYS A 145 4.26 2.93 27.77
C LYS A 145 5.43 2.31 26.99
N LEU A 146 5.29 2.16 25.67
CA LEU A 146 6.33 1.61 24.78
C LEU A 146 7.36 2.66 24.36
N ASN A 147 7.01 3.93 24.42
CA ASN A 147 7.90 5.05 24.13
C ASN A 147 7.86 6.06 25.28
N PRO A 148 8.71 5.89 26.30
CA PRO A 148 8.74 6.77 27.48
C PRO A 148 9.46 8.11 27.20
N THR A 149 9.89 8.37 25.96
CA THR A 149 10.48 9.66 25.57
C THR A 149 9.40 10.73 25.45
N LYS A 150 9.80 11.99 25.17
CA LYS A 150 8.85 13.09 24.94
C LYS A 150 8.59 13.35 23.46
N THR A 151 9.09 12.50 22.57
CA THR A 151 9.04 12.70 21.13
C THR A 151 8.63 11.42 20.39
N ASP A 152 7.82 11.60 19.37
CA ASP A 152 7.35 10.60 18.42
C ASP A 152 7.06 11.26 17.07
N ASP A 153 6.51 10.52 16.12
CA ASP A 153 6.15 11.09 14.82
C ASP A 153 4.98 12.08 14.88
N THR A 154 4.12 11.99 15.90
CA THR A 154 3.08 12.99 16.19
C THR A 154 3.69 14.34 16.54
N THR A 155 4.63 14.33 17.45
CA THR A 155 5.31 15.55 17.93
C THR A 155 6.22 16.14 16.87
N ASP A 156 6.92 15.32 16.09
CA ASP A 156 7.75 15.77 14.98
C ASP A 156 6.90 16.40 13.86
N ALA A 157 5.73 15.84 13.55
CA ALA A 157 4.78 16.44 12.60
C ALA A 157 4.25 17.80 13.10
N TRP A 158 3.91 17.88 14.38
CA TRP A 158 3.45 19.11 15.01
C TRP A 158 4.50 20.22 14.92
N ASP A 159 5.73 19.95 15.34
CA ASP A 159 6.84 20.92 15.33
C ASP A 159 7.20 21.34 13.90
N THR A 160 7.14 20.41 12.94
CA THR A 160 7.35 20.69 11.51
C THR A 160 6.31 21.68 11.00
N ILE A 161 5.02 21.44 11.26
CA ILE A 161 3.94 22.31 10.81
C ILE A 161 4.03 23.69 11.47
N ASP A 162 4.33 23.75 12.76
CA ASP A 162 4.53 25.01 13.51
C ASP A 162 5.65 25.85 12.90
N TRP A 163 6.76 25.21 12.54
CA TRP A 163 7.87 25.89 11.88
C TRP A 163 7.47 26.38 10.47
N LEU A 164 6.81 25.55 9.67
CA LEU A 164 6.40 25.88 8.31
C LEU A 164 5.49 27.11 8.28
N VAL A 165 4.47 27.18 9.11
CA VAL A 165 3.53 28.31 9.12
C VAL A 165 4.18 29.61 9.59
N LYS A 166 5.24 29.55 10.40
CA LYS A 166 6.00 30.72 10.86
C LYS A 166 7.03 31.20 9.84
N ASN A 167 7.60 30.32 9.03
CA ASN A 167 8.80 30.59 8.24
C ASN A 167 8.59 30.59 6.72
N VAL A 168 7.53 29.97 6.20
CA VAL A 168 7.19 29.98 4.76
C VAL A 168 6.21 31.12 4.50
N LYS A 169 6.75 32.32 4.23
CA LYS A 169 5.96 33.55 4.09
C LYS A 169 5.07 33.58 2.84
N GLU A 170 5.40 32.75 1.84
CA GLU A 170 4.66 32.58 0.61
C GLU A 170 3.36 31.78 0.82
N SER A 171 3.20 31.15 1.98
CA SER A 171 2.06 30.31 2.29
C SER A 171 0.86 31.08 2.84
N ASN A 172 -0.33 30.46 2.73
CA ASN A 172 -1.54 30.91 3.43
C ASN A 172 -1.65 30.35 4.86
N GLN A 173 -0.58 29.73 5.38
CA GLN A 173 -0.47 29.11 6.71
C GLN A 173 -1.43 27.92 6.94
N ARG A 174 -1.93 27.30 5.87
CA ARG A 174 -2.71 26.07 5.92
C ARG A 174 -1.88 24.91 5.35
N VAL A 175 -1.91 23.79 6.04
CA VAL A 175 -1.17 22.58 5.69
C VAL A 175 -2.16 21.43 5.46
N GLY A 176 -1.97 20.70 4.36
CA GLY A 176 -2.50 19.36 4.14
C GLY A 176 -1.39 18.33 4.25
N MET A 177 -1.69 17.15 4.78
CA MET A 177 -0.75 16.03 4.79
C MET A 177 -1.21 14.89 3.92
N ILE A 178 -0.28 14.31 3.17
CA ILE A 178 -0.47 13.17 2.30
C ILE A 178 0.73 12.23 2.43
N GLY A 179 0.53 10.97 2.15
CA GLY A 179 1.61 9.98 2.10
C GLY A 179 1.06 8.58 1.93
N SER A 180 1.86 7.70 1.33
CA SER A 180 1.50 6.31 1.04
C SER A 180 2.38 5.34 1.81
N SER A 181 1.82 4.20 2.28
CA SER A 181 2.61 3.20 2.99
C SER A 181 3.16 3.75 4.33
N TYR A 182 4.46 3.67 4.54
CA TYR A 182 5.10 4.31 5.71
C TYR A 182 4.81 5.81 5.78
N ASP A 183 4.78 6.52 4.65
CA ASP A 183 4.44 7.95 4.62
C ASP A 183 2.96 8.14 5.01
N GLY A 184 2.07 7.21 4.68
CA GLY A 184 0.70 7.14 5.18
C GLY A 184 0.60 6.91 6.69
N TRP A 185 1.50 6.08 7.25
CA TRP A 185 1.65 5.92 8.70
C TRP A 185 2.07 7.24 9.37
N THR A 186 2.95 8.05 8.75
CA THR A 186 3.32 9.37 9.31
C THR A 186 2.14 10.33 9.32
N VAL A 187 1.26 10.26 8.31
CA VAL A 187 0.00 11.05 8.28
C VAL A 187 -0.93 10.61 9.40
N ALA A 188 -1.12 9.29 9.61
CA ALA A 188 -1.94 8.77 10.69
C ALA A 188 -1.42 9.20 12.08
N ASN A 189 -0.09 9.20 12.28
CA ASN A 189 0.53 9.73 13.50
C ASN A 189 0.22 11.22 13.72
N ALA A 190 0.27 12.05 12.66
CA ALA A 190 -0.06 13.47 12.79
C ALA A 190 -1.51 13.70 13.25
N LEU A 191 -2.42 12.78 12.98
CA LEU A 191 -3.82 12.83 13.43
C LEU A 191 -3.98 12.53 14.94
N LEU A 192 -2.98 11.96 15.60
CA LEU A 192 -3.03 11.69 17.05
C LEU A 192 -2.95 12.96 17.90
N GLY A 193 -2.35 14.03 17.38
CA GLY A 193 -2.23 15.33 18.03
C GLY A 193 -2.04 16.43 17.01
N PRO A 194 -3.07 16.74 16.18
CA PRO A 194 -2.90 17.59 15.02
C PRO A 194 -2.59 19.03 15.41
N HIS A 195 -1.65 19.65 14.69
CA HIS A 195 -1.40 21.09 14.76
C HIS A 195 -2.64 21.84 14.24
N PRO A 196 -3.02 23.01 14.79
CA PRO A 196 -4.19 23.78 14.34
C PRO A 196 -4.18 24.16 12.86
N ALA A 197 -2.99 24.27 12.24
CA ALA A 197 -2.83 24.53 10.81
C ALA A 197 -2.96 23.31 9.92
N LEU A 198 -2.99 22.08 10.47
CA LEU A 198 -3.32 20.87 9.70
C LEU A 198 -4.82 20.85 9.44
N LYS A 199 -5.22 21.13 8.20
CA LYS A 199 -6.61 21.33 7.82
C LYS A 199 -7.25 20.14 7.14
N VAL A 200 -6.44 19.24 6.57
CA VAL A 200 -6.89 18.07 5.82
C VAL A 200 -5.79 17.03 5.77
N ALA A 201 -6.16 15.75 5.72
CA ALA A 201 -5.21 14.64 5.64
C ALA A 201 -5.70 13.53 4.70
N ALA A 202 -4.75 12.85 4.05
CA ALA A 202 -5.03 11.65 3.25
C ALA A 202 -3.94 10.59 3.47
N PRO A 203 -4.07 9.76 4.52
CA PRO A 203 -3.24 8.55 4.64
C PRO A 203 -3.66 7.55 3.56
N GLN A 204 -2.69 7.18 2.70
CA GLN A 204 -2.89 6.28 1.57
C GLN A 204 -2.25 4.93 1.90
N SER A 205 -3.01 3.83 1.80
CA SER A 205 -2.53 2.49 2.14
C SER A 205 -1.57 2.52 3.34
N PRO A 206 -1.99 3.09 4.48
CA PRO A 206 -1.11 3.32 5.60
C PRO A 206 -0.88 2.01 6.36
N MET A 207 0.37 1.75 6.75
CA MET A 207 0.69 0.69 7.70
C MET A 207 0.18 1.11 9.09
N ILE A 208 -0.94 0.56 9.55
CA ILE A 208 -1.63 0.95 10.79
C ILE A 208 -1.47 -0.09 11.89
N ASP A 209 -1.71 -1.36 11.58
CA ASP A 209 -1.52 -2.48 12.50
C ASP A 209 -0.71 -3.59 11.82
N GLY A 210 0.57 -3.61 12.09
CA GLY A 210 1.52 -4.51 11.47
C GLY A 210 1.31 -5.99 11.80
N TRP A 211 0.41 -6.34 12.75
CA TRP A 211 0.13 -7.73 13.07
C TRP A 211 -1.19 -8.24 12.49
N MET A 212 -2.18 -7.37 12.32
CA MET A 212 -3.53 -7.78 11.93
C MET A 212 -3.71 -7.91 10.42
N GLY A 213 -2.87 -7.30 9.59
CA GLY A 213 -3.05 -7.39 8.13
C GLY A 213 -2.30 -6.33 7.34
N ASP A 214 -1.40 -5.57 8.01
CA ASP A 214 -0.45 -4.70 7.34
C ASP A 214 0.95 -5.34 7.46
N ASP A 215 1.93 -4.83 6.79
CA ASP A 215 3.35 -5.19 6.65
C ASP A 215 3.84 -6.55 7.23
N TRP A 216 3.67 -6.85 8.52
CA TRP A 216 4.46 -7.92 9.18
C TRP A 216 3.73 -9.24 9.32
N PHE A 217 2.44 -9.19 9.63
CA PHE A 217 1.64 -10.40 9.82
C PHE A 217 0.24 -10.23 9.23
N HIS A 218 -0.35 -11.35 8.81
CA HIS A 218 -1.77 -11.47 8.55
C HIS A 218 -2.34 -12.53 9.48
N TYR A 219 -3.16 -12.13 10.43
CA TYR A 219 -3.74 -13.01 11.44
C TYR A 219 -2.74 -14.03 12.02
N GLY A 220 -1.52 -13.55 12.35
CA GLY A 220 -0.45 -14.35 12.93
C GLY A 220 0.47 -15.08 11.96
N ALA A 221 0.19 -15.11 10.68
CA ALA A 221 1.12 -15.61 9.67
C ALA A 221 2.13 -14.53 9.29
N PHE A 222 3.42 -14.81 9.47
CA PHE A 222 4.48 -13.83 9.25
C PHE A 222 4.79 -13.67 7.76
N ARG A 223 4.77 -12.43 7.26
CA ARG A 223 5.15 -12.07 5.89
C ARG A 223 6.68 -12.02 5.75
N GLN A 224 7.29 -13.18 5.57
CA GLN A 224 8.74 -13.27 5.55
C GLN A 224 9.42 -12.54 4.38
N VAL A 225 8.70 -12.21 3.32
CA VAL A 225 9.20 -11.36 2.21
C VAL A 225 9.63 -9.99 2.71
N ASN A 226 9.02 -9.47 3.78
CA ASN A 226 9.34 -8.17 4.35
C ASN A 226 10.67 -8.15 5.14
N LEU A 227 11.34 -9.30 5.27
CA LEU A 227 12.72 -9.36 5.76
C LEU A 227 13.68 -8.52 4.92
N ASP A 228 13.44 -8.42 3.60
CA ASP A 228 14.22 -7.55 2.71
C ASP A 228 13.91 -6.06 2.96
N TYR A 229 12.62 -5.75 3.13
CA TYR A 229 12.19 -4.38 3.36
C TYR A 229 12.78 -3.79 4.65
N PHE A 230 12.62 -4.49 5.79
CA PHE A 230 13.13 -3.94 7.04
C PHE A 230 14.66 -3.84 7.05
N THR A 231 15.37 -4.79 6.40
CA THR A 231 16.82 -4.74 6.27
C THR A 231 17.24 -3.50 5.48
N GLY A 232 16.58 -3.22 4.36
CA GLY A 232 16.75 -1.98 3.59
C GLY A 232 16.48 -0.71 4.39
N GLN A 233 15.58 -0.76 5.37
CA GLN A 233 15.25 0.38 6.23
C GLN A 233 16.17 0.53 7.45
N THR A 234 16.68 -0.56 8.02
CA THR A 234 17.32 -0.55 9.35
C THR A 234 18.82 -0.84 9.35
N SER A 235 19.40 -1.34 8.26
CA SER A 235 20.84 -1.63 8.18
C SER A 235 21.71 -0.37 8.07
N LYS A 236 21.14 0.75 7.57
CA LYS A 236 21.83 2.06 7.42
C LYS A 236 20.85 3.22 7.62
N THR A 237 21.36 4.41 7.92
CA THR A 237 20.55 5.64 7.97
C THR A 237 20.01 6.03 6.60
N GLY A 238 20.79 5.83 5.53
CA GLY A 238 20.35 5.94 4.14
C GLY A 238 19.72 4.66 3.62
N LYS A 239 19.84 4.41 2.31
CA LYS A 239 19.41 3.18 1.66
C LYS A 239 20.27 2.01 2.15
N GLY A 240 19.64 1.00 2.73
CA GLY A 240 20.31 -0.22 3.18
C GLY A 240 20.73 -1.13 2.02
N ASP A 241 21.51 -2.14 2.36
CA ASP A 241 21.97 -3.13 1.40
C ASP A 241 20.87 -4.18 1.11
N PRO A 242 20.84 -4.74 -0.10
CA PRO A 242 19.96 -5.87 -0.41
C PRO A 242 20.41 -7.12 0.34
N VAL A 243 19.45 -7.98 0.69
CA VAL A 243 19.74 -9.28 1.31
C VAL A 243 20.29 -10.24 0.24
N PRO A 244 21.45 -10.86 0.45
CA PRO A 244 22.05 -11.78 -0.52
C PRO A 244 21.17 -13.01 -0.80
N ARG A 245 21.17 -13.47 -2.05
CA ARG A 245 20.47 -14.67 -2.51
C ARG A 245 21.48 -15.72 -3.02
N ALA A 246 21.21 -16.99 -2.72
CA ALA A 246 22.02 -18.10 -3.23
C ALA A 246 21.66 -18.48 -4.67
N GLY A 247 20.43 -18.24 -5.07
CA GLY A 247 19.91 -18.57 -6.41
C GLY A 247 18.83 -17.57 -6.87
N MET A 248 18.31 -17.83 -8.07
CA MET A 248 17.34 -16.96 -8.74
C MET A 248 15.88 -17.21 -8.34
N ASP A 249 15.61 -18.23 -7.51
CA ASP A 249 14.27 -18.56 -7.05
C ASP A 249 14.18 -18.43 -5.53
N ASP A 250 13.47 -17.41 -5.06
CA ASP A 250 13.28 -17.17 -3.63
C ASP A 250 12.47 -18.27 -2.95
N TYR A 251 11.63 -19.02 -3.68
CA TYR A 251 11.00 -20.21 -3.13
C TYR A 251 12.06 -21.21 -2.64
N GLN A 252 13.04 -21.51 -3.48
CA GLN A 252 14.11 -22.44 -3.12
C GLN A 252 15.08 -21.83 -2.09
N ASN A 253 15.42 -20.54 -2.24
CA ASN A 253 16.31 -19.84 -1.29
C ASN A 253 15.80 -19.92 0.16
N PHE A 254 14.51 -19.65 0.39
CA PHE A 254 13.91 -19.72 1.72
C PHE A 254 13.69 -21.17 2.19
N LEU A 255 13.33 -22.06 1.27
CA LEU A 255 13.11 -23.47 1.60
C LEU A 255 14.37 -24.15 2.12
N ASP A 256 15.51 -23.91 1.46
CA ASP A 256 16.81 -24.53 1.78
C ASP A 256 17.38 -24.03 3.13
N VAL A 257 17.05 -22.82 3.52
CA VAL A 257 17.59 -22.23 4.76
C VAL A 257 16.84 -22.72 6.00
N GLY A 258 15.53 -22.93 5.90
CA GLY A 258 14.74 -23.42 7.03
C GLY A 258 13.69 -22.44 7.54
N SER A 259 13.75 -22.06 8.82
CA SER A 259 12.85 -21.10 9.45
C SER A 259 13.20 -19.65 9.11
N ALA A 260 12.31 -18.70 9.39
CA ALA A 260 12.61 -17.28 9.28
C ALA A 260 13.77 -16.86 10.22
N GLY A 261 13.90 -17.51 11.36
CA GLY A 261 15.04 -17.32 12.27
C GLY A 261 16.36 -17.83 11.70
N ASP A 262 16.35 -18.97 11.00
CA ASP A 262 17.54 -19.46 10.32
C ASP A 262 17.97 -18.52 9.18
N TRP A 263 16.99 -17.98 8.42
CA TRP A 263 17.25 -16.94 7.42
C TRP A 263 17.87 -15.69 8.04
N ALA A 264 17.31 -15.23 9.16
CA ALA A 264 17.84 -14.08 9.89
C ALA A 264 19.27 -14.31 10.38
N LYS A 265 19.55 -15.47 10.96
CA LYS A 265 20.89 -15.86 11.43
C LYS A 265 21.89 -15.89 10.28
N ARG A 266 21.53 -16.53 9.17
CA ARG A 266 22.37 -16.59 7.95
C ARG A 266 22.75 -15.22 7.43
N ASN A 267 21.85 -14.24 7.52
CA ASN A 267 22.03 -12.90 6.99
C ASN A 267 22.43 -11.86 8.07
N GLY A 268 22.72 -12.28 9.30
CA GLY A 268 23.20 -11.42 10.38
C GLY A 268 22.15 -10.46 10.95
N PHE A 269 20.84 -10.74 10.79
CA PHE A 269 19.76 -9.87 11.26
C PHE A 269 19.68 -9.75 12.78
N GLU A 270 20.32 -10.67 13.52
CA GLU A 270 20.46 -10.59 14.97
C GLU A 270 21.15 -9.29 15.43
N GLN A 271 21.90 -8.63 14.53
CA GLN A 271 22.51 -7.32 14.75
C GLN A 271 21.51 -6.16 14.61
N LEU A 272 20.32 -6.41 14.05
CA LEU A 272 19.30 -5.41 13.80
C LEU A 272 18.29 -5.36 14.95
N PRO A 273 18.20 -4.26 15.71
CA PRO A 273 17.29 -4.17 16.86
C PRO A 273 15.83 -4.40 16.49
N PHE A 274 15.42 -4.08 15.27
CA PHE A 274 14.06 -4.32 14.82
C PHE A 274 13.75 -5.81 14.67
N TRP A 275 14.68 -6.61 14.10
CA TRP A 275 14.52 -8.06 14.04
C TRP A 275 14.31 -8.67 15.43
N ASN A 276 15.13 -8.25 16.38
CA ASN A 276 15.05 -8.77 17.76
C ASN A 276 13.70 -8.45 18.41
N ARG A 277 13.13 -7.25 18.16
CA ARG A 277 11.78 -6.90 18.63
C ARG A 277 10.72 -7.74 17.94
N LEU A 278 10.75 -7.83 16.60
CA LEU A 278 9.76 -8.55 15.80
C LEU A 278 9.73 -10.04 16.18
N SER A 279 10.89 -10.71 16.21
CA SER A 279 10.97 -12.15 16.49
C SER A 279 10.67 -12.51 17.94
N SER A 280 10.77 -11.56 18.87
CA SER A 280 10.38 -11.76 20.28
C SER A 280 8.87 -11.65 20.52
N HIS A 281 8.12 -11.14 19.56
CA HIS A 281 6.68 -10.87 19.68
C HIS A 281 5.87 -11.54 18.54
N PRO A 282 5.84 -12.88 18.45
CA PRO A 282 5.10 -13.59 17.39
C PRO A 282 3.58 -13.49 17.53
N SER A 283 3.07 -13.17 18.75
CA SER A 283 1.65 -13.02 19.07
C SER A 283 1.22 -11.55 19.15
N TYR A 284 -0.08 -11.28 19.06
CA TYR A 284 -0.65 -9.92 19.18
C TYR A 284 -0.66 -9.44 20.63
N ASP A 285 0.51 -9.36 21.23
CA ASP A 285 0.71 -8.96 22.62
C ASP A 285 0.72 -7.43 22.81
N ALA A 286 1.06 -6.98 24.01
CA ALA A 286 1.09 -5.56 24.36
C ALA A 286 2.08 -4.73 23.49
N PHE A 287 3.08 -5.37 22.87
CA PHE A 287 4.00 -4.69 21.96
C PHE A 287 3.28 -4.27 20.67
N TRP A 288 2.55 -5.17 20.01
CA TRP A 288 1.79 -4.84 18.80
C TRP A 288 0.60 -3.94 19.10
N GLN A 289 -0.15 -4.26 20.17
CA GLN A 289 -1.31 -3.49 20.59
C GLN A 289 -0.97 -2.04 20.94
N GLY A 290 0.22 -1.80 21.50
CA GLY A 290 0.67 -0.47 21.92
C GLY A 290 1.20 0.41 20.78
N GLN A 291 1.26 -0.11 19.55
CA GLN A 291 1.63 0.64 18.35
C GLN A 291 0.59 0.54 17.23
N ALA A 292 -0.54 -0.14 17.47
CA ALA A 292 -1.66 -0.23 16.54
C ALA A 292 -2.39 1.12 16.46
N LEU A 293 -2.11 1.90 15.42
CA LEU A 293 -2.57 3.29 15.30
C LEU A 293 -4.09 3.42 15.16
N ASP A 294 -4.80 2.42 14.66
CA ASP A 294 -6.26 2.44 14.56
C ASP A 294 -6.91 2.60 15.95
N ARG A 295 -6.30 2.02 16.98
CA ARG A 295 -6.76 2.16 18.38
C ARG A 295 -6.62 3.61 18.86
N ASP A 296 -5.44 4.21 18.63
CA ASP A 296 -5.12 5.57 19.08
C ASP A 296 -5.87 6.64 18.27
N VAL A 297 -5.92 6.51 16.93
CA VAL A 297 -6.67 7.42 16.05
C VAL A 297 -8.14 7.46 16.43
N VAL A 298 -8.74 6.28 16.68
CA VAL A 298 -10.13 6.15 17.08
C VAL A 298 -10.36 6.68 18.51
N ALA A 299 -9.41 6.48 19.42
CA ALA A 299 -9.51 6.99 20.80
C ALA A 299 -9.45 8.53 20.83
N ARG A 300 -8.54 9.14 20.07
CA ARG A 300 -8.32 10.60 20.02
C ARG A 300 -9.33 11.35 19.18
N ALA A 301 -9.98 10.68 18.22
CA ALA A 301 -11.10 11.20 17.43
C ALA A 301 -10.81 12.58 16.79
N SER A 302 -9.76 12.68 15.98
CA SER A 302 -9.34 13.91 15.31
C SER A 302 -10.49 14.57 14.54
N LYS A 303 -10.56 15.90 14.60
CA LYS A 303 -11.51 16.71 13.83
C LYS A 303 -10.99 17.09 12.45
N VAL A 304 -9.75 16.75 12.11
CA VAL A 304 -9.19 16.99 10.78
C VAL A 304 -9.96 16.16 9.76
N PRO A 305 -10.54 16.77 8.72
CA PRO A 305 -11.15 16.02 7.61
C PRO A 305 -10.14 15.08 6.99
N THR A 306 -10.47 13.80 6.93
CA THR A 306 -9.52 12.76 6.53
C THR A 306 -10.12 11.86 5.46
N MET A 307 -9.35 11.64 4.39
CA MET A 307 -9.63 10.66 3.34
C MET A 307 -8.72 9.44 3.55
N TRP A 308 -9.29 8.34 4.06
CA TRP A 308 -8.62 7.04 4.16
C TRP A 308 -8.64 6.39 2.79
N LEU A 309 -7.45 6.17 2.21
CA LEU A 309 -7.30 5.71 0.84
C LEU A 309 -6.70 4.32 0.80
N GLN A 310 -7.26 3.43 -0.03
CA GLN A 310 -6.82 2.04 -0.14
C GLN A 310 -6.85 1.56 -1.58
N GLY A 311 -5.89 0.72 -1.97
CA GLY A 311 -5.97 -0.07 -3.18
C GLY A 311 -6.82 -1.33 -2.97
N LEU A 312 -7.69 -1.68 -3.92
CA LEU A 312 -8.47 -2.94 -3.86
C LEU A 312 -7.58 -4.18 -3.98
N TRP A 313 -6.44 -4.06 -4.64
CA TRP A 313 -5.40 -5.09 -4.74
C TRP A 313 -4.07 -4.60 -4.18
N ASP A 314 -4.14 -3.92 -3.04
CA ASP A 314 -2.94 -3.56 -2.29
C ASP A 314 -2.29 -4.84 -1.77
N GLN A 315 -1.07 -5.12 -2.23
CA GLN A 315 -0.35 -6.33 -1.89
C GLN A 315 0.50 -6.18 -0.62
N GLU A 316 0.48 -5.02 0.02
CA GLU A 316 1.29 -4.72 1.21
C GLU A 316 0.42 -4.39 2.43
N ASP A 317 -0.26 -3.26 2.45
CA ASP A 317 -1.06 -2.78 3.58
C ASP A 317 -2.56 -2.93 3.29
N MET A 318 -3.18 -4.00 3.80
CA MET A 318 -4.55 -4.36 3.44
C MET A 318 -5.58 -4.01 4.52
N TYR A 319 -5.12 -3.82 5.75
CA TYR A 319 -5.97 -3.66 6.94
C TYR A 319 -6.23 -2.19 7.27
N GLY A 320 -5.17 -1.38 7.28
CA GLY A 320 -5.09 -0.12 8.02
C GLY A 320 -6.16 0.91 7.69
N ALA A 321 -6.29 1.31 6.42
CA ALA A 321 -7.23 2.37 6.03
C ALA A 321 -8.68 1.96 6.25
N VAL A 322 -9.05 0.75 5.83
CA VAL A 322 -10.42 0.25 5.89
C VAL A 322 -10.89 0.09 7.33
N MET A 323 -10.09 -0.60 8.16
CA MET A 323 -10.48 -0.88 9.55
C MET A 323 -10.49 0.37 10.41
N THR A 324 -9.56 1.30 10.20
CA THR A 324 -9.56 2.58 10.90
C THR A 324 -10.80 3.38 10.56
N TRP A 325 -11.13 3.49 9.27
CA TRP A 325 -12.32 4.19 8.82
C TRP A 325 -13.62 3.57 9.41
N GLU A 326 -13.76 2.24 9.35
CA GLU A 326 -14.93 1.54 9.91
C GLU A 326 -15.12 1.84 11.41
N LYS A 327 -14.03 1.79 12.18
CA LYS A 327 -14.04 2.10 13.62
C LYS A 327 -14.39 3.57 13.90
N LEU A 328 -13.90 4.52 13.08
CA LEU A 328 -14.23 5.94 13.18
C LEU A 328 -15.70 6.20 12.85
N LYS A 329 -16.23 5.57 11.79
CA LYS A 329 -17.65 5.66 11.41
C LYS A 329 -18.56 5.06 12.48
N ALA A 330 -18.16 3.95 13.10
CA ALA A 330 -18.92 3.36 14.23
C ALA A 330 -19.01 4.31 15.44
N LYS A 331 -18.08 5.27 15.58
CA LYS A 331 -18.12 6.35 16.57
C LYS A 331 -18.87 7.61 16.10
N GLY A 332 -19.44 7.62 14.91
CA GLY A 332 -20.17 8.78 14.35
C GLY A 332 -19.26 9.93 13.90
N LEU A 333 -18.01 9.66 13.52
CA LEU A 333 -17.06 10.67 13.06
C LEU A 333 -17.18 10.86 11.54
N ASP A 334 -18.09 11.72 11.12
CA ASP A 334 -18.46 11.93 9.70
C ASP A 334 -17.43 12.73 8.88
N ASN A 335 -16.44 13.31 9.53
CA ASN A 335 -15.32 13.97 8.86
C ASN A 335 -14.28 12.99 8.26
N ASN A 336 -14.59 11.70 8.23
CA ASN A 336 -13.76 10.64 7.70
C ASN A 336 -14.43 9.98 6.48
N HIS A 337 -13.69 9.88 5.39
CA HIS A 337 -14.13 9.30 4.13
C HIS A 337 -13.25 8.11 3.76
N LEU A 338 -13.82 7.06 3.17
CA LEU A 338 -13.08 5.94 2.60
C LEU A 338 -13.07 6.04 1.09
N VAL A 339 -11.91 5.89 0.48
CA VAL A 339 -11.80 5.74 -0.97
C VAL A 339 -11.02 4.47 -1.28
N MET A 340 -11.58 3.60 -2.13
CA MET A 340 -10.88 2.41 -2.60
C MET A 340 -10.86 2.37 -4.13
N GLY A 341 -9.66 2.46 -4.69
CA GLY A 341 -9.48 2.43 -6.15
C GLY A 341 -8.93 1.09 -6.65
N PRO A 342 -8.95 0.88 -7.97
CA PRO A 342 -8.50 -0.38 -8.59
C PRO A 342 -6.96 -0.41 -8.70
N TRP A 343 -6.28 -0.25 -7.57
CA TRP A 343 -4.84 -0.03 -7.50
C TRP A 343 -4.13 -1.12 -6.70
N ALA A 344 -2.89 -1.37 -7.06
CA ALA A 344 -1.89 -1.99 -6.22
C ALA A 344 -1.35 -0.97 -5.21
N HIS A 345 -0.47 -1.43 -4.29
CA HIS A 345 0.18 -0.59 -3.29
C HIS A 345 0.83 0.65 -3.89
N SER A 346 0.44 1.82 -3.42
CA SER A 346 0.95 3.13 -3.88
C SER A 346 0.72 3.46 -5.36
N GLN A 347 0.01 2.63 -6.14
CA GLN A 347 -0.20 2.88 -7.58
C GLN A 347 -1.02 4.16 -7.84
N VAL A 348 -1.84 4.59 -6.89
CA VAL A 348 -2.55 5.87 -6.94
C VAL A 348 -1.61 7.08 -7.16
N ASN A 349 -0.33 6.95 -6.82
CA ASN A 349 0.70 7.97 -6.99
C ASN A 349 1.42 7.89 -8.35
N GLY A 350 1.06 6.92 -9.18
CA GLY A 350 1.62 6.69 -10.50
C GLY A 350 0.58 6.80 -11.61
N LYS A 351 0.68 5.87 -12.56
CA LYS A 351 -0.25 5.68 -13.66
C LYS A 351 -1.02 4.38 -13.46
N ALA A 352 -2.34 4.41 -13.65
CA ALA A 352 -3.21 3.26 -13.45
C ALA A 352 -4.25 3.11 -14.57
N GLU A 353 -3.78 2.88 -15.80
CA GLU A 353 -4.61 2.46 -16.92
C GLU A 353 -4.86 0.95 -16.91
N THR A 354 -3.97 0.22 -16.23
CA THR A 354 -4.05 -1.24 -16.09
C THR A 354 -3.54 -1.69 -14.73
N LEU A 355 -4.00 -2.87 -14.29
CA LEU A 355 -3.42 -3.59 -13.17
C LEU A 355 -3.46 -5.10 -13.48
N GLY A 356 -2.29 -5.72 -13.72
CA GLY A 356 -2.25 -7.09 -14.21
C GLY A 356 -3.06 -7.26 -15.50
N PRO A 357 -4.03 -8.21 -15.54
CA PRO A 357 -4.90 -8.40 -16.69
C PRO A 357 -6.03 -7.37 -16.79
N LEU A 358 -6.28 -6.60 -15.72
CA LEU A 358 -7.35 -5.61 -15.69
C LEU A 358 -7.00 -4.39 -16.53
N LYS A 359 -7.95 -3.93 -17.35
CA LYS A 359 -7.85 -2.73 -18.20
C LYS A 359 -8.94 -1.76 -17.81
N PHE A 360 -8.58 -0.49 -17.59
CA PHE A 360 -9.52 0.55 -17.14
C PHE A 360 -9.83 1.55 -18.27
N LYS A 361 -10.91 2.29 -18.09
CA LYS A 361 -11.28 3.39 -19.00
C LYS A 361 -10.50 4.65 -18.60
N GLY A 362 -9.26 4.78 -19.08
CA GLY A 362 -8.38 5.89 -18.74
C GLY A 362 -7.44 5.61 -17.57
N ASP A 363 -6.74 6.65 -17.11
CA ASP A 363 -5.82 6.60 -15.99
C ASP A 363 -6.57 6.86 -14.68
N THR A 364 -7.07 5.78 -14.05
CA THR A 364 -7.88 5.87 -12.83
C THR A 364 -7.17 6.57 -11.67
N ALA A 365 -5.84 6.56 -11.62
CA ALA A 365 -5.07 7.25 -10.60
C ALA A 365 -4.98 8.76 -10.88
N ALA A 366 -4.65 9.16 -12.09
CA ALA A 366 -4.58 10.58 -12.47
C ALA A 366 -5.96 11.24 -12.38
N ASP A 367 -7.01 10.58 -12.90
CA ASP A 367 -8.39 11.06 -12.82
C ASP A 367 -8.83 11.23 -11.36
N PHE A 368 -8.55 10.25 -10.52
CA PHE A 368 -8.87 10.35 -9.09
C PHE A 368 -8.13 11.51 -8.40
N ARG A 369 -6.82 11.65 -8.63
CA ARG A 369 -6.05 12.76 -8.03
C ARG A 369 -6.61 14.11 -8.44
N LYS A 370 -6.93 14.28 -9.73
CA LYS A 370 -7.44 15.53 -10.29
C LYS A 370 -8.88 15.83 -9.87
N ASP A 371 -9.77 14.84 -9.95
CA ASP A 371 -11.21 15.06 -9.86
C ASP A 371 -11.78 14.82 -8.44
N VAL A 372 -11.03 14.14 -7.56
CA VAL A 372 -11.48 13.79 -6.20
C VAL A 372 -10.52 14.29 -5.13
N LEU A 373 -9.23 13.88 -5.17
CA LEU A 373 -8.28 14.13 -4.09
C LEU A 373 -7.96 15.63 -3.95
N ILE A 374 -7.57 16.29 -5.03
CA ILE A 374 -7.24 17.72 -5.03
C ILE A 374 -8.46 18.58 -4.69
N PRO A 375 -9.65 18.39 -5.27
CA PRO A 375 -10.86 19.09 -4.85
C PRO A 375 -11.21 18.91 -3.37
N PHE A 376 -11.03 17.72 -2.82
CA PHE A 376 -11.21 17.49 -1.37
C PHE A 376 -10.26 18.36 -0.55
N PHE A 377 -8.97 18.40 -0.89
CA PHE A 377 -7.99 19.26 -0.21
C PHE A 377 -8.29 20.75 -0.40
N ASN A 378 -8.68 21.16 -1.60
CA ASN A 378 -9.01 22.55 -1.92
C ASN A 378 -10.17 23.09 -1.08
N THR A 379 -11.11 22.24 -0.66
CA THR A 379 -12.19 22.62 0.25
C THR A 379 -11.65 23.22 1.55
N TYR A 380 -10.60 22.64 2.12
CA TYR A 380 -10.09 23.01 3.43
C TYR A 380 -8.85 23.92 3.38
N LEU A 381 -8.16 23.94 2.24
CA LEU A 381 -6.93 24.69 2.08
C LEU A 381 -7.10 25.98 1.27
N LYS A 382 -8.11 26.04 0.38
CA LYS A 382 -8.36 27.19 -0.51
C LYS A 382 -9.80 27.70 -0.46
N ASP A 383 -10.62 27.16 0.44
CA ASP A 383 -12.06 27.49 0.56
C ASP A 383 -12.84 27.28 -0.77
N ARG A 384 -12.43 26.27 -1.56
CA ARG A 384 -13.08 25.89 -2.83
C ARG A 384 -13.91 24.63 -2.62
N VAL A 385 -15.21 24.80 -2.37
CA VAL A 385 -16.12 23.66 -2.17
C VAL A 385 -16.48 23.04 -3.52
N PRO A 386 -16.28 21.70 -3.71
CA PRO A 386 -16.67 21.03 -4.93
C PRO A 386 -18.19 20.99 -5.07
N ALA A 387 -18.68 20.95 -6.32
CA ALA A 387 -20.11 20.86 -6.62
C ALA A 387 -20.76 19.60 -6.03
N THR A 388 -20.00 18.49 -5.98
CA THR A 388 -20.46 17.24 -5.39
C THR A 388 -19.58 16.93 -4.16
N PRO A 389 -20.15 16.91 -2.95
CA PRO A 389 -19.43 16.52 -1.74
C PRO A 389 -18.92 15.08 -1.85
N LEU A 390 -17.76 14.80 -1.24
CA LEU A 390 -17.25 13.44 -1.15
C LEU A 390 -18.21 12.58 -0.31
N PRO A 391 -18.64 11.40 -0.81
CA PRO A 391 -19.51 10.50 -0.03
C PRO A 391 -18.76 9.90 1.17
N ALA A 392 -19.48 9.21 2.05
CA ALA A 392 -18.86 8.50 3.17
C ALA A 392 -17.87 7.43 2.67
N ALA A 393 -18.23 6.71 1.61
CA ALA A 393 -17.32 5.81 0.91
C ALA A 393 -17.48 5.95 -0.62
N LEU A 394 -16.33 5.95 -1.32
CA LEU A 394 -16.23 5.99 -2.78
C LEU A 394 -15.37 4.80 -3.22
N ILE A 395 -15.98 3.79 -3.84
CA ILE A 395 -15.31 2.52 -4.11
C ILE A 395 -15.45 2.15 -5.58
N TYR A 396 -14.31 1.84 -6.21
CA TYR A 396 -14.32 1.48 -7.63
C TYR A 396 -14.92 0.08 -7.84
N ASN A 397 -15.85 -0.01 -8.79
CA ASN A 397 -16.35 -1.27 -9.31
C ASN A 397 -15.51 -1.64 -10.53
N THR A 398 -14.60 -2.58 -10.37
CA THR A 398 -13.63 -2.93 -11.39
C THR A 398 -14.27 -3.62 -12.59
N VAL A 399 -15.31 -4.41 -12.37
CA VAL A 399 -16.02 -5.13 -13.43
C VAL A 399 -16.84 -4.19 -14.29
N GLU A 400 -17.44 -3.16 -13.67
CA GLU A 400 -18.28 -2.16 -14.33
C GLU A 400 -17.47 -0.92 -14.79
N ASN A 401 -16.18 -0.84 -14.41
CA ASN A 401 -15.29 0.28 -14.75
C ASN A 401 -15.89 1.66 -14.37
N ARG A 402 -16.35 1.78 -13.11
CA ARG A 402 -16.94 3.02 -12.58
C ARG A 402 -16.72 3.17 -11.08
N TRP A 403 -16.84 4.39 -10.60
CA TRP A 403 -16.90 4.70 -9.18
C TRP A 403 -18.33 4.54 -8.67
N ASP A 404 -18.50 3.78 -7.58
CA ASP A 404 -19.76 3.65 -6.84
C ASP A 404 -19.67 4.46 -5.54
N SER A 405 -20.70 5.31 -5.30
CA SER A 405 -20.79 6.19 -4.13
C SER A 405 -21.73 5.59 -3.09
N PHE A 406 -21.28 5.59 -1.82
CA PHE A 406 -22.03 5.01 -0.70
C PHE A 406 -22.16 6.01 0.44
N ALA A 407 -23.39 6.25 0.90
CA ALA A 407 -23.65 6.97 2.14
C ALA A 407 -23.26 6.14 3.38
N LYS A 408 -23.28 4.81 3.23
CA LYS A 408 -22.84 3.82 4.23
C LYS A 408 -22.19 2.63 3.51
N TRP A 409 -21.07 2.16 3.98
CA TRP A 409 -20.39 0.96 3.48
C TRP A 409 -20.30 -0.12 4.56
N PRO A 410 -20.56 -1.41 4.25
CA PRO A 410 -21.22 -1.84 3.02
C PRO A 410 -22.64 -1.26 2.92
N GLY A 411 -23.17 -1.17 1.69
CA GLY A 411 -24.50 -0.60 1.41
C GLY A 411 -25.64 -1.49 1.93
N THR A 412 -26.45 -2.02 1.00
CA THR A 412 -27.61 -2.89 1.30
C THR A 412 -27.30 -4.37 1.21
N SER A 413 -26.00 -4.76 1.17
CA SER A 413 -25.58 -6.16 1.09
C SER A 413 -25.93 -6.93 2.37
N THR A 414 -26.19 -8.23 2.21
CA THR A 414 -26.44 -9.17 3.31
C THR A 414 -25.41 -10.30 3.25
N LEU A 415 -24.82 -10.64 4.41
CA LEU A 415 -23.92 -11.79 4.50
C LEU A 415 -24.72 -13.06 4.19
N THR A 416 -24.39 -13.68 3.06
CA THR A 416 -25.04 -14.87 2.53
C THR A 416 -24.02 -16.00 2.45
N PRO A 417 -24.22 -17.12 3.13
CA PRO A 417 -23.27 -18.22 3.14
C PRO A 417 -23.25 -18.94 1.79
N LEU A 418 -22.06 -19.11 1.25
CA LEU A 418 -21.74 -19.95 0.10
C LEU A 418 -21.03 -21.19 0.63
N TYR A 419 -21.77 -22.31 0.70
CA TYR A 419 -21.33 -23.54 1.38
C TYR A 419 -20.47 -24.42 0.47
N LEU A 420 -19.42 -25.01 1.05
CA LEU A 420 -18.64 -26.08 0.43
C LEU A 420 -19.52 -27.33 0.33
N GLN A 421 -19.45 -28.02 -0.81
CA GLN A 421 -20.24 -29.22 -1.14
C GLN A 421 -19.33 -30.38 -1.49
N ALA A 422 -19.84 -31.59 -1.37
CA ALA A 422 -19.16 -32.79 -1.86
C ALA A 422 -18.78 -32.65 -3.36
N ALA A 423 -17.78 -33.41 -3.79
CA ALA A 423 -17.28 -33.42 -5.16
C ALA A 423 -16.82 -32.06 -5.67
N ASN A 424 -16.19 -31.28 -4.80
CA ASN A 424 -15.69 -29.93 -5.08
C ASN A 424 -16.78 -28.92 -5.54
N GLY A 425 -18.01 -29.15 -5.15
CA GLY A 425 -19.14 -28.27 -5.42
C GLY A 425 -19.18 -27.07 -4.49
N LEU A 426 -19.93 -26.02 -4.91
CA LEU A 426 -20.15 -24.80 -4.13
C LEU A 426 -21.58 -24.31 -4.37
N ALA A 427 -22.34 -24.04 -3.30
CA ALA A 427 -23.73 -23.63 -3.42
C ALA A 427 -24.19 -22.73 -2.26
N PHE A 428 -25.22 -21.91 -2.51
CA PHE A 428 -25.90 -21.11 -1.48
C PHE A 428 -26.86 -21.93 -0.59
N ALA A 429 -26.92 -23.23 -0.77
CA ALA A 429 -27.68 -24.15 0.07
C ALA A 429 -26.74 -25.01 0.92
N PRO A 430 -27.14 -25.37 2.16
CA PRO A 430 -26.34 -26.24 3.01
C PRO A 430 -25.98 -27.56 2.35
N ALA A 431 -24.79 -28.09 2.67
CA ALA A 431 -24.31 -29.37 2.18
C ALA A 431 -24.82 -30.56 3.00
N ALA A 432 -24.78 -31.76 2.40
CA ALA A 432 -24.80 -33.02 3.15
C ALA A 432 -23.49 -33.19 3.97
N ALA A 433 -23.55 -34.01 5.03
CA ALA A 433 -22.38 -34.28 5.86
C ALA A 433 -21.27 -34.98 5.04
N GLY A 434 -20.02 -34.54 5.27
CA GLY A 434 -18.83 -35.08 4.62
C GLY A 434 -17.58 -34.27 4.93
N GLU A 435 -16.47 -34.70 4.35
CA GLU A 435 -15.19 -34.01 4.43
C GLU A 435 -14.36 -34.23 3.17
N ASP A 436 -13.57 -33.20 2.81
CA ASP A 436 -12.53 -33.32 1.80
C ASP A 436 -11.17 -33.07 2.45
N SER A 437 -10.15 -33.87 2.06
CA SER A 437 -8.85 -33.80 2.72
C SER A 437 -7.70 -33.64 1.74
N TYR A 438 -6.62 -33.01 2.23
CA TYR A 438 -5.34 -32.92 1.55
C TYR A 438 -4.18 -33.09 2.52
N VAL A 439 -3.00 -33.40 1.98
CA VAL A 439 -1.77 -33.44 2.76
C VAL A 439 -1.03 -32.10 2.65
N SER A 440 -0.89 -31.41 3.77
CA SER A 440 0.00 -30.23 3.89
C SER A 440 1.42 -30.70 4.17
N ASP A 441 2.35 -30.48 3.23
CA ASP A 441 3.76 -30.87 3.35
C ASP A 441 4.65 -29.64 3.44
N PRO A 442 5.22 -29.31 4.62
CA PRO A 442 6.12 -28.17 4.75
C PRO A 442 7.41 -28.26 3.92
N ALA A 443 7.77 -29.44 3.39
CA ALA A 443 8.89 -29.62 2.47
C ALA A 443 8.54 -29.24 1.01
N LYS A 444 7.24 -29.12 0.68
CA LYS A 444 6.72 -28.76 -0.65
C LYS A 444 5.55 -27.76 -0.54
N PRO A 445 5.72 -26.65 0.15
CA PRO A 445 4.61 -25.72 0.40
C PRO A 445 4.02 -25.18 -0.91
N VAL A 446 2.73 -24.85 -0.90
CA VAL A 446 2.07 -24.23 -2.06
C VAL A 446 2.68 -22.84 -2.28
N PRO A 447 3.18 -22.53 -3.48
CA PRO A 447 3.73 -21.22 -3.78
C PRO A 447 2.62 -20.16 -3.89
N TYR A 448 2.93 -18.88 -3.57
CA TYR A 448 1.95 -17.81 -3.69
C TYR A 448 1.77 -17.30 -5.12
N ILE A 449 2.79 -17.48 -5.98
CA ILE A 449 2.77 -17.28 -7.43
C ILE A 449 3.54 -18.41 -8.12
N ALA A 450 3.37 -18.57 -9.41
CA ALA A 450 4.11 -19.57 -10.17
C ALA A 450 5.63 -19.34 -10.12
N PRO A 451 6.46 -20.35 -9.77
CA PRO A 451 7.92 -20.23 -9.79
C PRO A 451 8.48 -19.98 -11.23
N PRO A 452 9.70 -19.42 -11.38
CA PRO A 452 10.59 -18.92 -10.32
C PRO A 452 10.07 -17.63 -9.68
N ILE A 453 10.35 -17.43 -8.39
CA ILE A 453 9.91 -16.30 -7.60
C ILE A 453 11.10 -15.40 -7.28
N GLN A 454 11.00 -14.12 -7.54
CA GLN A 454 12.01 -13.12 -7.22
C GLN A 454 11.35 -11.87 -6.64
N PHE A 455 11.64 -11.54 -5.39
CA PHE A 455 11.11 -10.32 -4.77
C PHE A 455 11.67 -9.04 -5.37
N SER A 456 12.85 -9.12 -5.98
CA SER A 456 13.43 -8.01 -6.75
C SER A 456 12.65 -7.71 -8.04
N ASP A 457 11.84 -8.65 -8.54
CA ASP A 457 10.96 -8.42 -9.69
C ASP A 457 9.69 -7.66 -9.25
N ARG A 458 9.84 -6.33 -9.19
CA ARG A 458 8.74 -5.43 -8.84
C ARG A 458 7.53 -5.59 -9.75
N SER A 459 7.71 -6.00 -11.00
CA SER A 459 6.63 -6.17 -11.97
C SER A 459 5.70 -7.32 -11.61
N ARG A 460 6.22 -8.38 -10.98
CA ARG A 460 5.43 -9.50 -10.44
C ARG A 460 4.93 -9.22 -9.04
N TRP A 461 5.74 -8.56 -8.20
CA TRP A 461 5.35 -8.20 -6.84
C TRP A 461 4.04 -7.40 -6.78
N VAL A 462 3.89 -6.37 -7.62
CA VAL A 462 2.68 -5.53 -7.64
C VAL A 462 1.44 -6.24 -8.20
N LYS A 463 1.56 -7.47 -8.68
CA LYS A 463 0.47 -8.22 -9.36
C LYS A 463 0.15 -9.56 -8.71
N TRP A 464 0.84 -9.97 -7.66
CA TRP A 464 0.67 -11.33 -7.13
C TRP A 464 -0.77 -11.62 -6.68
N LEU A 465 -1.48 -10.59 -6.21
CA LEU A 465 -2.90 -10.70 -5.84
C LEU A 465 -3.83 -10.98 -7.04
N LEU A 466 -3.34 -10.80 -8.26
CA LEU A 466 -4.11 -10.98 -9.50
C LEU A 466 -3.62 -12.20 -10.32
N GLU A 467 -2.63 -12.95 -9.79
CA GLU A 467 -2.05 -14.10 -10.52
C GLU A 467 -3.12 -15.16 -10.81
N ASP A 468 -3.13 -15.65 -12.04
CA ASP A 468 -4.05 -16.70 -12.49
C ASP A 468 -3.92 -17.97 -11.65
N GLN A 469 -4.96 -18.37 -10.95
CA GLN A 469 -4.91 -19.49 -10.00
C GLN A 469 -4.89 -20.86 -10.67
N ARG A 470 -4.88 -20.98 -11.99
CA ARG A 470 -4.72 -22.26 -12.70
C ARG A 470 -3.42 -22.98 -12.34
N PHE A 471 -2.37 -22.26 -11.93
CA PHE A 471 -1.10 -22.87 -11.50
C PHE A 471 -1.22 -23.69 -10.20
N VAL A 472 -2.26 -23.47 -9.39
CA VAL A 472 -2.49 -24.20 -8.12
C VAL A 472 -3.80 -24.96 -8.10
N SER A 473 -4.79 -24.63 -8.91
CA SER A 473 -6.14 -25.21 -8.82
C SER A 473 -6.22 -26.72 -9.09
N THR A 474 -5.19 -27.30 -9.71
CA THR A 474 -5.09 -28.75 -10.01
C THR A 474 -4.15 -29.50 -9.06
N ARG A 475 -3.57 -28.80 -8.07
CA ARG A 475 -2.70 -29.45 -7.08
C ARG A 475 -3.52 -30.29 -6.11
N THR A 476 -2.95 -31.40 -5.65
CA THR A 476 -3.58 -32.29 -4.66
C THR A 476 -3.55 -31.79 -3.23
N ASP A 477 -2.81 -30.69 -2.98
CA ASP A 477 -2.71 -30.00 -1.70
C ASP A 477 -3.46 -28.67 -1.69
N VAL A 478 -4.36 -28.45 -2.68
CA VAL A 478 -5.28 -27.32 -2.79
C VAL A 478 -6.68 -27.84 -3.09
N LEU A 479 -7.64 -27.58 -2.22
CA LEU A 479 -9.06 -27.85 -2.49
C LEU A 479 -9.66 -26.68 -3.27
N SER A 480 -10.31 -26.97 -4.39
CA SER A 480 -10.91 -25.96 -5.28
C SER A 480 -12.39 -26.29 -5.51
N TYR A 481 -13.27 -25.57 -4.82
CA TYR A 481 -14.73 -25.73 -4.89
C TYR A 481 -15.32 -24.73 -5.89
N GLN A 482 -16.27 -25.15 -6.74
CA GLN A 482 -16.85 -24.28 -7.76
C GLN A 482 -18.38 -24.36 -7.78
N THR A 483 -19.02 -23.23 -8.04
CA THR A 483 -20.45 -23.21 -8.39
C THR A 483 -20.66 -23.81 -9.80
N PRO A 484 -21.88 -24.24 -10.15
CA PRO A 484 -22.28 -24.31 -11.55
C PRO A 484 -22.03 -22.98 -12.26
N VAL A 485 -22.07 -22.99 -13.60
CA VAL A 485 -21.99 -21.73 -14.38
C VAL A 485 -23.14 -20.82 -13.94
N LEU A 486 -22.82 -19.59 -13.60
CA LEU A 486 -23.80 -18.61 -13.16
C LEU A 486 -24.72 -18.23 -14.33
N THR A 487 -26.02 -18.28 -14.08
CA THR A 487 -27.04 -17.82 -15.03
C THR A 487 -27.47 -16.39 -14.80
N GLN A 488 -27.19 -15.86 -13.59
CA GLN A 488 -27.44 -14.48 -13.20
C GLN A 488 -26.20 -13.90 -12.53
N ALA A 489 -26.07 -12.56 -12.56
CA ALA A 489 -24.98 -11.86 -11.89
C ALA A 489 -25.12 -11.96 -10.36
N VAL A 490 -23.99 -12.14 -9.68
CA VAL A 490 -23.88 -12.07 -8.22
C VAL A 490 -23.02 -10.85 -7.87
N THR A 491 -23.65 -9.81 -7.32
CA THR A 491 -22.95 -8.60 -6.89
C THR A 491 -22.58 -8.72 -5.41
N VAL A 492 -21.31 -8.52 -5.12
CA VAL A 492 -20.75 -8.59 -3.74
C VAL A 492 -20.16 -7.24 -3.37
N GLN A 493 -20.63 -6.65 -2.26
CA GLN A 493 -20.19 -5.35 -1.77
C GLN A 493 -19.94 -5.39 -0.26
N GLY A 494 -18.68 -5.33 0.13
CA GLY A 494 -18.24 -5.41 1.53
C GLY A 494 -17.15 -6.45 1.74
N ALA A 495 -16.87 -6.76 2.99
CA ALA A 495 -15.89 -7.76 3.38
C ALA A 495 -16.52 -9.14 3.51
N PRO A 496 -16.06 -10.15 2.77
CA PRO A 496 -16.42 -11.54 3.02
C PRO A 496 -15.81 -12.07 4.32
N PHE A 497 -16.36 -13.17 4.83
CA PHE A 497 -15.77 -13.92 5.94
C PHE A 497 -15.60 -15.38 5.56
N ALA A 498 -14.41 -15.91 5.79
CA ALA A 498 -14.19 -17.34 5.83
C ALA A 498 -14.76 -17.90 7.14
N ASP A 499 -15.52 -19.01 7.06
CA ASP A 499 -16.07 -19.74 8.20
C ASP A 499 -15.82 -21.22 7.95
N ILE A 500 -14.61 -21.67 8.31
CA ILE A 500 -14.08 -22.97 7.91
C ILE A 500 -14.00 -23.88 9.12
N PHE A 501 -14.64 -25.04 9.03
CA PHE A 501 -14.53 -26.12 9.99
C PHE A 501 -13.52 -27.14 9.47
N ALA A 502 -12.43 -27.32 10.21
CA ALA A 502 -11.35 -28.21 9.79
C ALA A 502 -10.74 -28.97 10.96
N LYS A 503 -10.17 -30.13 10.67
CA LYS A 503 -9.32 -30.90 11.57
C LYS A 503 -7.98 -31.18 10.92
N THR A 504 -6.94 -31.31 11.72
CA THR A 504 -5.59 -31.67 11.27
C THR A 504 -5.04 -32.82 12.10
N THR A 505 -4.18 -33.65 11.50
CA THR A 505 -3.40 -34.66 12.24
C THR A 505 -2.20 -34.03 12.96
N GLY A 506 -1.86 -32.77 12.65
CA GLY A 506 -0.84 -31.99 13.33
C GLY A 506 -1.39 -31.27 14.57
N THR A 507 -0.52 -30.45 15.18
CA THR A 507 -0.88 -29.61 16.34
C THR A 507 -0.84 -28.11 16.03
N ASP A 508 -0.58 -27.74 14.79
CA ASP A 508 -0.72 -26.41 14.21
C ASP A 508 -1.06 -26.52 12.72
N MET A 509 -1.60 -25.47 12.13
CA MET A 509 -1.84 -25.36 10.69
C MET A 509 -2.15 -23.92 10.31
N ASP A 510 -2.05 -23.58 9.03
CA ASP A 510 -2.59 -22.34 8.45
C ASP A 510 -3.79 -22.66 7.56
N VAL A 511 -4.74 -21.74 7.48
CA VAL A 511 -5.90 -21.78 6.58
C VAL A 511 -5.85 -20.56 5.68
N ILE A 512 -5.63 -20.79 4.39
CA ILE A 512 -5.75 -19.75 3.36
C ILE A 512 -7.06 -19.98 2.62
N VAL A 513 -7.83 -18.91 2.46
CA VAL A 513 -9.07 -18.92 1.68
C VAL A 513 -8.99 -17.87 0.58
N LYS A 514 -9.26 -18.30 -0.65
CA LYS A 514 -9.32 -17.41 -1.83
C LYS A 514 -10.71 -17.49 -2.45
N ILE A 515 -11.26 -16.33 -2.76
CA ILE A 515 -12.46 -16.18 -3.59
C ILE A 515 -12.00 -15.83 -4.99
N VAL A 516 -12.38 -16.63 -5.97
CA VAL A 516 -11.87 -16.57 -7.33
C VAL A 516 -13.05 -16.45 -8.30
N ASP A 517 -12.96 -15.53 -9.23
CA ASP A 517 -13.85 -15.41 -10.39
C ASP A 517 -13.27 -16.25 -11.55
N VAL A 518 -13.96 -17.33 -11.88
CA VAL A 518 -13.55 -18.21 -13.00
C VAL A 518 -14.24 -17.73 -14.27
N TYR A 519 -13.46 -17.20 -15.17
CA TYR A 519 -13.91 -16.70 -16.45
C TYR A 519 -14.35 -17.83 -17.39
N PRO A 520 -15.28 -17.60 -18.31
CA PRO A 520 -15.65 -18.57 -19.33
C PRO A 520 -14.44 -18.93 -20.21
N PRO A 521 -14.43 -20.11 -20.86
CA PRO A 521 -13.30 -20.55 -21.68
C PRO A 521 -12.94 -19.58 -22.81
N THR A 522 -13.91 -18.79 -23.27
CA THR A 522 -13.73 -17.79 -24.33
C THR A 522 -14.24 -16.44 -23.87
N VAL A 523 -13.38 -15.41 -23.97
CA VAL A 523 -13.69 -14.00 -23.71
C VAL A 523 -13.30 -13.22 -24.97
N PRO A 524 -14.22 -12.95 -25.90
CA PRO A 524 -13.88 -12.37 -27.22
C PRO A 524 -13.14 -11.04 -27.16
N GLU A 525 -13.51 -10.16 -26.21
CA GLU A 525 -12.92 -8.83 -26.03
C GLU A 525 -11.54 -8.86 -25.35
N GLN A 526 -11.25 -9.96 -24.64
CA GLN A 526 -9.99 -10.19 -23.90
C GLN A 526 -9.61 -11.67 -23.94
N PRO A 527 -9.10 -12.19 -25.08
CA PRO A 527 -8.81 -13.61 -25.24
C PRO A 527 -7.86 -14.20 -24.17
N GLU A 528 -6.96 -13.35 -23.62
CA GLU A 528 -6.07 -13.68 -22.52
C GLU A 528 -6.79 -14.04 -21.21
N MET A 529 -8.04 -13.59 -21.06
CA MET A 529 -8.89 -13.90 -19.91
C MET A 529 -9.66 -15.23 -20.08
N GLY A 530 -9.56 -15.88 -21.21
CA GLY A 530 -10.23 -17.18 -21.44
C GLY A 530 -9.83 -18.22 -20.41
N GLY A 531 -10.80 -18.68 -19.58
CA GLY A 531 -10.57 -19.62 -18.49
C GLY A 531 -9.72 -19.10 -17.34
N TYR A 532 -9.45 -17.81 -17.27
CA TYR A 532 -8.67 -17.18 -16.21
C TYR A 532 -9.35 -17.39 -14.85
N GLN A 533 -8.59 -17.75 -13.84
CA GLN A 533 -9.04 -17.90 -12.45
C GLN A 533 -8.56 -16.69 -11.66
N PHE A 534 -9.38 -15.62 -11.66
CA PHE A 534 -9.03 -14.32 -11.11
C PHE A 534 -9.33 -14.25 -9.61
N PRO A 535 -8.31 -14.10 -8.73
CA PRO A 535 -8.53 -13.95 -7.29
C PRO A 535 -9.11 -12.56 -6.98
N VAL A 536 -10.31 -12.54 -6.41
CA VAL A 536 -11.01 -11.30 -6.06
C VAL A 536 -10.69 -10.86 -4.63
N SER A 537 -10.61 -11.83 -3.71
CA SER A 537 -10.28 -11.59 -2.30
C SER A 537 -9.62 -12.84 -1.72
N GLN A 538 -8.59 -12.67 -0.92
CA GLN A 538 -7.88 -13.78 -0.28
C GLN A 538 -7.15 -13.33 0.96
N ASP A 539 -7.05 -14.22 1.96
CA ASP A 539 -6.21 -14.02 3.13
C ASP A 539 -5.83 -15.34 3.79
N ILE A 540 -4.91 -15.27 4.75
CA ILE A 540 -4.38 -16.36 5.55
C ILE A 540 -4.77 -16.17 7.02
N PHE A 541 -5.03 -17.29 7.70
CA PHE A 541 -5.24 -17.33 9.15
C PHE A 541 -4.37 -18.42 9.77
N ARG A 542 -3.52 -18.06 10.74
CA ARG A 542 -2.69 -19.02 11.47
C ARG A 542 -3.48 -19.67 12.59
N GLY A 543 -3.73 -20.97 12.48
CA GLY A 543 -4.69 -21.71 13.28
C GLY A 543 -4.44 -21.74 14.79
N ARG A 544 -3.18 -21.58 15.24
CA ARG A 544 -2.86 -21.48 16.67
C ARG A 544 -3.57 -20.29 17.36
N TYR A 545 -3.97 -19.28 16.58
CA TYR A 545 -4.64 -18.06 17.08
C TYR A 545 -6.18 -18.11 17.01
N ARG A 546 -6.77 -19.29 16.73
CA ARG A 546 -8.24 -19.44 16.58
C ARG A 546 -9.07 -19.03 17.80
N GLU A 547 -8.48 -19.14 18.99
CA GLU A 547 -9.13 -18.79 20.26
C GLU A 547 -8.70 -17.42 20.79
N SER A 548 -7.44 -17.05 20.58
CA SER A 548 -6.88 -15.78 21.04
C SER A 548 -5.67 -15.37 20.20
N PHE A 549 -5.65 -14.12 19.76
CA PHE A 549 -4.48 -13.57 19.08
C PHE A 549 -3.30 -13.31 20.04
N GLU A 550 -3.58 -13.17 21.33
CA GLU A 550 -2.57 -12.92 22.37
C GLU A 550 -1.95 -14.22 22.87
N ASN A 551 -2.76 -15.25 23.04
CA ASN A 551 -2.40 -16.52 23.69
C ASN A 551 -2.62 -17.69 22.72
N PRO A 552 -1.66 -18.01 21.86
CA PRO A 552 -1.79 -19.12 20.92
C PRO A 552 -1.88 -20.47 21.65
N THR A 553 -2.71 -21.36 21.13
CA THR A 553 -2.89 -22.70 21.68
C THR A 553 -2.65 -23.77 20.61
N ALA A 554 -2.12 -24.94 21.04
CA ALA A 554 -2.01 -26.10 20.17
C ALA A 554 -3.40 -26.51 19.65
N ILE A 555 -3.47 -26.91 18.39
CA ILE A 555 -4.67 -27.50 17.81
C ILE A 555 -4.78 -28.94 18.28
N PRO A 556 -5.91 -29.36 18.87
CA PRO A 556 -6.12 -30.78 19.20
C PRO A 556 -6.15 -31.63 17.94
N ALA A 557 -5.18 -32.56 17.81
CA ALA A 557 -5.06 -33.40 16.63
C ALA A 557 -6.34 -34.26 16.40
N GLY A 558 -6.86 -34.26 15.18
CA GLY A 558 -8.05 -35.02 14.78
C GLY A 558 -9.38 -34.42 15.25
N VAL A 559 -9.38 -33.31 15.99
CA VAL A 559 -10.58 -32.66 16.50
C VAL A 559 -10.97 -31.50 15.58
N VAL A 560 -12.23 -31.43 15.18
CA VAL A 560 -12.75 -30.34 14.34
C VAL A 560 -12.71 -29.03 15.11
N GLN A 561 -12.14 -28.02 14.49
CA GLN A 561 -12.05 -26.65 14.98
C GLN A 561 -12.67 -25.69 13.97
N GLN A 562 -13.19 -24.55 14.43
CA GLN A 562 -13.70 -23.47 13.59
C GLN A 562 -12.62 -22.42 13.38
N TYR A 563 -12.42 -22.01 12.15
CA TYR A 563 -11.53 -20.91 11.75
C TYR A 563 -12.37 -19.84 11.06
N LYS A 564 -12.62 -18.76 11.77
CA LYS A 564 -13.46 -17.67 11.27
C LYS A 564 -12.66 -16.37 11.20
N PHE A 565 -12.50 -15.83 10.00
CA PHE A 565 -11.73 -14.62 9.77
C PHE A 565 -12.27 -13.82 8.59
N ARG A 566 -12.00 -12.52 8.64
CA ARG A 566 -12.41 -11.59 7.61
C ARG A 566 -11.43 -11.67 6.43
N LEU A 567 -11.98 -11.59 5.21
CA LEU A 567 -11.22 -11.40 3.98
C LEU A 567 -11.24 -9.92 3.56
N PRO A 568 -10.29 -9.47 2.73
CA PRO A 568 -10.28 -8.11 2.19
C PRO A 568 -11.60 -7.73 1.53
N THR A 569 -12.01 -6.48 1.75
CA THR A 569 -13.27 -5.94 1.22
C THR A 569 -13.25 -5.84 -0.31
N MET A 570 -14.40 -6.05 -0.94
CA MET A 570 -14.53 -6.09 -2.40
C MET A 570 -15.78 -5.33 -2.86
N ASN A 571 -15.72 -4.81 -4.09
CA ASN A 571 -16.86 -4.33 -4.87
C ASN A 571 -16.79 -5.00 -6.24
N TRP A 572 -17.42 -6.16 -6.37
CA TRP A 572 -17.26 -7.08 -7.49
C TRP A 572 -18.57 -7.62 -8.01
N VAL A 573 -18.62 -7.90 -9.31
CA VAL A 573 -19.78 -8.54 -9.96
C VAL A 573 -19.31 -9.82 -10.65
N PHE A 574 -19.70 -10.97 -10.13
CA PHE A 574 -19.57 -12.24 -10.85
C PHE A 574 -20.62 -12.28 -11.95
N LYS A 575 -20.20 -12.30 -13.20
CA LYS A 575 -21.10 -12.20 -14.37
C LYS A 575 -21.77 -13.53 -14.72
N PRO A 576 -22.91 -13.53 -15.43
CA PRO A 576 -23.42 -14.75 -16.06
C PRO A 576 -22.37 -15.35 -16.99
N GLY A 577 -22.30 -16.68 -17.03
CA GLY A 577 -21.24 -17.41 -17.76
C GLY A 577 -19.98 -17.69 -16.95
N HIS A 578 -19.74 -16.96 -15.84
CA HIS A 578 -18.64 -17.21 -14.91
C HIS A 578 -19.01 -18.28 -13.86
N ARG A 579 -18.03 -18.66 -13.03
CA ARG A 579 -18.24 -19.43 -11.81
C ARG A 579 -17.58 -18.73 -10.64
N ILE A 580 -18.14 -18.87 -9.45
CA ILE A 580 -17.44 -18.55 -8.21
C ILE A 580 -16.65 -19.78 -7.79
N MET A 581 -15.36 -19.60 -7.50
CA MET A 581 -14.52 -20.64 -6.93
C MET A 581 -14.04 -20.21 -5.54
N VAL A 582 -13.97 -21.17 -4.63
CA VAL A 582 -13.28 -21.03 -3.34
C VAL A 582 -12.12 -22.00 -3.31
N GLN A 583 -10.91 -21.51 -3.10
CA GLN A 583 -9.72 -22.34 -2.88
C GLN A 583 -9.33 -22.33 -1.42
N ILE A 584 -8.97 -23.51 -0.89
CA ILE A 584 -8.46 -23.68 0.48
C ILE A 584 -7.14 -24.44 0.41
N GLN A 585 -6.12 -23.91 1.10
CA GLN A 585 -4.77 -24.45 1.18
C GLN A 585 -4.12 -24.05 2.52
N SER A 586 -2.96 -24.64 2.84
CA SER A 586 -2.26 -24.39 4.11
C SER A 586 -0.93 -23.64 3.96
N SER A 587 -0.62 -23.09 2.79
CA SER A 587 0.57 -22.26 2.60
C SER A 587 0.45 -21.35 1.37
N GLN A 588 1.14 -20.22 1.42
CA GLN A 588 1.42 -19.29 0.31
C GLN A 588 2.90 -18.90 0.41
N PHE A 589 3.76 -19.86 0.14
CA PHE A 589 5.19 -19.72 0.35
C PHE A 589 5.89 -19.14 -0.90
N PRO A 590 6.94 -18.32 -0.74
CA PRO A 590 7.53 -17.79 0.50
C PRO A 590 6.97 -16.43 0.93
N LEU A 591 5.76 -16.02 0.47
CA LEU A 591 5.12 -14.80 0.94
C LEU A 591 5.00 -14.81 2.47
N TYR A 592 4.40 -15.87 2.99
CA TYR A 592 4.34 -16.16 4.43
C TYR A 592 5.33 -17.26 4.80
N ASP A 593 5.79 -17.23 6.05
CA ASP A 593 6.64 -18.28 6.63
C ASP A 593 5.89 -19.62 6.69
N ARG A 594 6.63 -20.71 6.58
CA ARG A 594 6.05 -22.06 6.63
C ARG A 594 5.54 -22.39 8.03
N ASN A 595 4.30 -22.87 8.11
CA ASN A 595 3.83 -23.51 9.33
C ASN A 595 4.50 -24.89 9.46
N PRO A 596 5.13 -25.24 10.59
CA PRO A 596 5.74 -26.54 10.80
C PRO A 596 4.71 -27.68 10.97
N GLN A 597 3.41 -27.40 11.04
CA GLN A 597 2.30 -28.32 11.37
C GLN A 597 2.41 -28.89 12.80
N THR A 598 3.39 -28.45 13.55
CA THR A 598 3.64 -28.79 14.96
C THR A 598 3.63 -27.52 15.77
N PHE A 599 2.89 -27.49 16.86
CA PHE A 599 2.89 -26.33 17.75
C PHE A 599 4.25 -26.18 18.44
N VAL A 600 4.90 -25.05 18.18
CA VAL A 600 6.16 -24.64 18.82
C VAL A 600 5.96 -23.31 19.53
N PRO A 601 6.66 -23.02 20.63
CA PRO A 601 6.46 -21.79 21.41
C PRO A 601 6.70 -20.52 20.59
N ASN A 602 7.71 -20.53 19.71
CA ASN A 602 8.00 -19.42 18.81
C ASN A 602 8.31 -19.96 17.41
N ILE A 603 7.45 -19.66 16.47
CA ILE A 603 7.50 -20.20 15.10
C ILE A 603 8.73 -19.70 14.32
N PHE A 604 9.27 -18.53 14.64
CA PHE A 604 10.49 -18.01 14.01
C PHE A 604 11.69 -18.95 14.19
N PHE A 605 11.69 -19.73 15.26
CA PHE A 605 12.80 -20.60 15.63
C PHE A 605 12.42 -22.08 15.59
N ALA A 606 11.43 -22.45 14.74
CA ALA A 606 11.09 -23.84 14.49
C ALA A 606 12.32 -24.59 13.93
N LYS A 607 12.60 -25.77 14.50
CA LYS A 607 13.72 -26.62 14.10
C LYS A 607 13.34 -27.50 12.90
N PRO A 608 14.30 -28.00 12.13
CA PRO A 608 14.02 -28.92 11.02
C PRO A 608 13.15 -30.13 11.42
N THR A 609 13.29 -30.63 12.65
CA THR A 609 12.50 -31.75 13.20
C THR A 609 11.06 -31.40 13.53
N ASP A 610 10.71 -30.12 13.63
CA ASP A 610 9.35 -29.66 13.94
C ASP A 610 8.46 -29.66 12.69
N TYR A 611 9.06 -29.59 11.49
CA TYR A 611 8.35 -29.58 10.23
C TYR A 611 7.84 -30.97 9.86
N GLN A 612 6.56 -31.22 10.09
CA GLN A 612 5.91 -32.50 9.87
C GLN A 612 4.81 -32.39 8.82
N LYS A 613 4.61 -33.44 8.03
CA LYS A 613 3.43 -33.54 7.17
C LYS A 613 2.18 -33.74 8.03
N ALA A 614 1.11 -33.06 7.67
CA ALA A 614 -0.18 -33.25 8.31
C ALA A 614 -1.29 -33.42 7.26
N THR A 615 -2.25 -34.28 7.55
CA THR A 615 -3.49 -34.34 6.78
C THR A 615 -4.45 -33.32 7.37
N VAL A 616 -4.96 -32.43 6.52
CA VAL A 616 -6.00 -31.47 6.84
C VAL A 616 -7.29 -31.90 6.17
N ALA A 617 -8.37 -31.99 6.94
CA ALA A 617 -9.70 -32.29 6.43
C ALA A 617 -10.64 -31.09 6.67
N ILE A 618 -11.29 -30.64 5.61
CA ILE A 618 -12.29 -29.57 5.61
C ILE A 618 -13.66 -30.19 5.65
N MET A 619 -14.45 -29.80 6.67
CA MET A 619 -15.76 -30.37 6.90
C MET A 619 -16.83 -29.65 6.08
N HIS A 620 -17.85 -30.38 5.65
CA HIS A 620 -19.09 -29.83 5.13
C HIS A 620 -20.31 -30.55 5.69
N GLY A 621 -21.47 -29.87 5.75
CA GLY A 621 -22.70 -30.40 6.29
C GLY A 621 -23.06 -29.88 7.70
N PRO A 622 -24.10 -30.43 8.33
CA PRO A 622 -24.74 -29.81 9.52
C PRO A 622 -23.80 -29.63 10.73
N GLU A 623 -22.85 -30.53 10.92
CA GLU A 623 -21.95 -30.52 12.10
C GLU A 623 -20.65 -29.71 11.86
N GLY A 624 -20.48 -29.15 10.66
CA GLY A 624 -19.30 -28.37 10.29
C GLY A 624 -19.49 -27.76 8.91
N ALA A 625 -20.48 -26.89 8.78
CA ALA A 625 -20.90 -26.28 7.52
C ALA A 625 -19.90 -25.20 7.06
N SER A 626 -18.73 -25.62 6.58
CA SER A 626 -17.74 -24.69 6.03
C SER A 626 -18.34 -23.87 4.89
N SER A 627 -18.12 -22.57 4.94
CA SER A 627 -18.68 -21.63 3.98
C SER A 627 -17.80 -20.37 3.86
N VAL A 628 -18.02 -19.62 2.79
CA VAL A 628 -17.60 -18.23 2.69
C VAL A 628 -18.85 -17.35 2.76
N GLN A 629 -18.92 -16.48 3.76
CA GLN A 629 -20.00 -15.54 3.94
C GLN A 629 -19.80 -14.36 2.99
N LEU A 630 -20.53 -14.30 1.89
CA LEU A 630 -20.44 -13.23 0.90
C LEU A 630 -21.42 -12.10 1.23
N PRO A 631 -21.01 -10.82 1.26
CA PRO A 631 -21.92 -9.69 1.37
C PRO A 631 -22.63 -9.45 0.02
N VAL A 632 -23.68 -10.23 -0.27
CA VAL A 632 -24.42 -10.21 -1.53
C VAL A 632 -25.43 -9.07 -1.53
N VAL A 633 -25.43 -8.28 -2.60
CA VAL A 633 -26.48 -7.28 -2.87
C VAL A 633 -27.70 -8.01 -3.45
N ALA A 634 -28.85 -7.84 -2.82
CA ALA A 634 -30.10 -8.39 -3.36
C ALA A 634 -30.31 -7.89 -4.80
N ALA A 635 -30.63 -8.80 -5.72
CA ALA A 635 -31.03 -8.41 -7.07
C ALA A 635 -32.16 -7.38 -6.94
N SER A 636 -32.00 -6.17 -7.50
CA SER A 636 -33.09 -5.24 -7.60
C SER A 636 -34.13 -5.91 -8.47
N THR A 637 -35.23 -6.36 -7.86
CA THR A 637 -36.47 -6.58 -8.62
C THR A 637 -36.83 -5.21 -9.17
N ALA A 638 -36.44 -4.97 -10.43
CA ALA A 638 -37.02 -3.89 -11.21
C ALA A 638 -38.53 -4.17 -11.22
N MET A 639 -39.26 -3.52 -10.30
CA MET A 639 -40.71 -3.41 -10.46
C MET A 639 -40.92 -2.68 -11.78
N GLY A 640 -41.21 -3.45 -12.79
CA GLY A 640 -41.77 -2.94 -14.04
C GLY A 640 -43.07 -2.21 -13.68
N ALA A 641 -43.00 -0.90 -13.51
CA ALA A 641 -44.16 -0.07 -13.63
C ALA A 641 -44.51 -0.09 -15.14
N GLY A 642 -45.31 -1.08 -15.50
CA GLY A 642 -46.06 -1.00 -16.71
C GLY A 642 -47.00 0.21 -16.62
N LYS A 643 -46.83 1.15 -17.54
CA LYS A 643 -47.86 1.76 -18.38
C LYS A 643 -47.18 2.63 -19.41
#